data_4eb624cccc9a98f3674947ffdf9bbf10
#
_entry.id   4eb624cccc9a98f3674947ffdf9bbf10
#
_cell.length_a   1.000
_cell.length_b   1.000
_cell.length_c   1.000
_cell.angle_alpha   90.00
_cell.angle_beta   90.00
_cell.angle_gamma   90.00
#
_symmetry.space_group_name_H-M   'P 1'
#
loop_
_entity.id
_entity.type
_entity.pdbx_description
1 polymer ?
#
loop_
_entity_poly.entity_id
_entity_poly.type
_entity_poly.pdbx_seq_one_letter_code
_entity_poly.pdbx_strand_id
1 'polypeptide(L)'
;MKVITLISGGDSGGAKTHVHSMLQNLSRTIEVTMVCFLEGPFAQEARELGIPTVVLSGRNLLRTYRTLKRMIREGGYQLIHCHGARGNMMGALLRRSTGLPVVTTVHSDYRLDYLGRPLSRLTYGTINTIALRRLDYRIGVSDAMTDLLIKRGFDPDRLFTIYNGIDFTPRTPALSREEYFRSVGLEADGDSVVVGIAARLNPVKDIATLVRGFAKAHRECPSLRLLIAGDGEQMSMLKGLAAELGVERQVCFAGWVSDTDSFYHAIDINTLTSLSETFPYSLTEGARAALPTIASRVGGVPYLIEHGVHGLLFEAGDADTLARHLITLAKDPTLRQHLGERLYQRGREDFSLESTLERQLNIYETILRRQSRKKGRRDGALVCGAYGRGNAGDDAILEAIVTELRQIDPDLPIWVLSRNPDDTRLTYRVNSIYTFAFPRFLWRMRKTHLYINGGGSLMQDVTSHRSLWFYLFTISWAKRLGNQVMMYGCGIGPIHSPANRRRASRVLQKSVDAITLRDTHSAEELEDMGVTKPQVILSADPTVILPAAPAQVVDGILESQGIDPHGRYIGFALRPWPGFEAKAAVFGAAADYAYETYGLTPVFLPIERRLDVGAAQLAAQHMKAPHYILPQTGRSDHTIGLFARMQAVVSMRLHALVFSAGQGVPLVGVVYDQKISSFLSYIGQDLYTGLDEVTEEALRAHIDAACARIGDEAFLSGGVERLRQVERRNSETARMLLER
;
A
#
# COMPACT_ATOMS: atom_id res chain seq x y z
N MET A 1 -27.57 7.30 -14.29
CA MET A 1 -27.54 6.90 -12.86
C MET A 1 -28.20 7.99 -12.03
N LYS A 2 -29.00 7.60 -10.99
CA LYS A 2 -29.69 8.57 -10.14
C LYS A 2 -29.39 8.29 -8.66
N VAL A 3 -28.80 9.26 -7.96
CA VAL A 3 -28.29 9.12 -6.58
C VAL A 3 -28.95 10.13 -5.65
N ILE A 4 -29.35 9.68 -4.46
CA ILE A 4 -29.82 10.56 -3.40
C ILE A 4 -28.77 10.65 -2.30
N THR A 5 -28.37 11.87 -1.97
CA THR A 5 -27.35 12.14 -0.92
C THR A 5 -28.03 12.66 0.35
N LEU A 6 -27.73 12.06 1.48
CA LEU A 6 -28.31 12.42 2.79
C LEU A 6 -27.24 13.03 3.70
N ILE A 7 -27.44 14.28 4.13
CA ILE A 7 -26.48 15.02 4.97
C ILE A 7 -27.19 15.81 6.07
N SER A 8 -26.48 16.06 7.19
CA SER A 8 -27.02 16.84 8.29
C SER A 8 -27.38 18.28 7.88
N GLY A 9 -26.52 18.96 7.16
CA GLY A 9 -26.67 20.37 6.78
C GLY A 9 -26.08 21.33 7.79
N GLY A 10 -25.41 20.85 8.84
CA GLY A 10 -24.68 21.67 9.83
C GLY A 10 -23.16 21.46 9.75
N ASP A 11 -22.68 20.83 8.70
CA ASP A 11 -21.27 20.51 8.52
C ASP A 11 -20.47 21.76 8.11
N SER A 12 -19.21 21.83 8.54
CA SER A 12 -18.29 22.95 8.29
C SER A 12 -16.89 22.45 7.95
N GLY A 13 -16.03 23.31 7.40
CA GLY A 13 -14.65 22.97 7.05
C GLY A 13 -14.53 22.01 5.87
N GLY A 14 -13.49 21.16 5.87
CA GLY A 14 -13.15 20.29 4.75
C GLY A 14 -14.25 19.32 4.30
N ALA A 15 -15.09 18.82 5.21
CA ALA A 15 -16.21 17.96 4.87
C ALA A 15 -17.27 18.70 4.02
N LYS A 16 -17.57 19.97 4.36
CA LYS A 16 -18.48 20.82 3.59
C LYS A 16 -17.93 21.06 2.18
N THR A 17 -16.67 21.52 2.09
CA THR A 17 -16.00 21.77 0.81
C THR A 17 -15.99 20.54 -0.09
N HIS A 18 -15.65 19.39 0.46
CA HIS A 18 -15.67 18.12 -0.29
C HIS A 18 -17.06 17.80 -0.84
N VAL A 19 -18.11 17.85 0.00
CA VAL A 19 -19.46 17.50 -0.42
C VAL A 19 -19.99 18.45 -1.50
N HIS A 20 -19.81 19.76 -1.33
CA HIS A 20 -20.28 20.75 -2.31
C HIS A 20 -19.55 20.60 -3.65
N SER A 21 -18.21 20.54 -3.64
CA SER A 21 -17.41 20.36 -4.84
C SER A 21 -17.74 19.04 -5.56
N MET A 22 -17.86 17.95 -4.81
CA MET A 22 -18.21 16.63 -5.36
C MET A 22 -19.60 16.63 -6.00
N LEU A 23 -20.64 17.11 -5.28
CA LEU A 23 -22.01 17.08 -5.77
C LEU A 23 -22.23 18.04 -6.94
N GLN A 24 -21.58 19.21 -6.93
CA GLN A 24 -21.61 20.14 -8.05
C GLN A 24 -21.07 19.51 -9.34
N ASN A 25 -19.95 18.81 -9.26
CA ASN A 25 -19.37 18.16 -10.43
C ASN A 25 -20.15 16.89 -10.83
N LEU A 26 -20.60 16.08 -9.86
CA LEU A 26 -21.44 14.91 -10.13
C LEU A 26 -22.75 15.28 -10.81
N SER A 27 -23.39 16.41 -10.43
CA SER A 27 -24.67 16.84 -11.01
C SER A 27 -24.60 17.18 -12.52
N ARG A 28 -23.39 17.35 -13.06
CA ARG A 28 -23.14 17.53 -14.51
C ARG A 28 -23.12 16.21 -15.28
N THR A 29 -22.88 15.09 -14.57
CA THR A 29 -22.69 13.77 -15.21
C THR A 29 -23.83 12.81 -14.90
N ILE A 30 -24.41 12.89 -13.71
CA ILE A 30 -25.50 12.03 -13.25
C ILE A 30 -26.58 12.82 -12.54
N GLU A 31 -27.78 12.25 -12.39
CA GLU A 31 -28.82 12.87 -11.60
C GLU A 31 -28.53 12.73 -10.11
N VAL A 32 -28.32 13.85 -9.43
CA VAL A 32 -28.07 13.89 -8.00
C VAL A 32 -29.13 14.74 -7.31
N THR A 33 -29.63 14.29 -6.16
CA THR A 33 -30.47 15.11 -5.28
C THR A 33 -29.87 15.08 -3.87
N MET A 34 -29.53 16.26 -3.34
CA MET A 34 -29.08 16.40 -1.96
C MET A 34 -30.26 16.64 -1.03
N VAL A 35 -30.30 15.90 0.08
CA VAL A 35 -31.28 16.09 1.15
C VAL A 35 -30.57 16.52 2.42
N CYS A 36 -30.86 17.73 2.88
CA CYS A 36 -30.38 18.27 4.16
C CYS A 36 -31.46 18.12 5.23
N PHE A 37 -31.05 17.80 6.47
CA PHE A 37 -31.96 17.71 7.62
C PHE A 37 -32.05 19.00 8.43
N LEU A 38 -31.29 20.03 8.07
CA LEU A 38 -31.31 21.36 8.64
C LEU A 38 -31.30 22.39 7.50
N GLU A 39 -32.15 23.41 7.62
CA GLU A 39 -32.01 24.62 6.80
C GLU A 39 -30.90 25.47 7.39
N GLY A 40 -30.06 26.05 6.53
CA GLY A 40 -28.94 26.86 6.95
C GLY A 40 -27.96 27.19 5.82
N PRO A 41 -26.82 27.80 6.14
CA PRO A 41 -25.85 28.23 5.13
C PRO A 41 -25.38 27.10 4.22
N PHE A 42 -25.26 25.89 4.72
CA PHE A 42 -24.88 24.70 3.93
C PHE A 42 -25.86 24.42 2.79
N ALA A 43 -27.16 24.41 3.09
CA ALA A 43 -28.18 24.15 2.09
C ALA A 43 -28.35 25.32 1.10
N GLN A 44 -28.16 26.55 1.58
CA GLN A 44 -28.23 27.74 0.77
C GLN A 44 -27.08 27.79 -0.24
N GLU A 45 -25.85 27.63 0.20
CA GLU A 45 -24.68 27.56 -0.70
C GLU A 45 -24.79 26.45 -1.74
N ALA A 46 -25.32 25.27 -1.36
CA ALA A 46 -25.54 24.19 -2.30
C ALA A 46 -26.51 24.57 -3.42
N ARG A 47 -27.57 25.32 -3.10
CA ARG A 47 -28.51 25.83 -4.11
C ARG A 47 -27.87 26.88 -5.01
N GLU A 48 -27.05 27.77 -4.45
CA GLU A 48 -26.26 28.78 -5.18
C GLU A 48 -25.27 28.10 -6.16
N LEU A 49 -24.71 26.96 -5.78
CA LEU A 49 -23.86 26.12 -6.63
C LEU A 49 -24.64 25.30 -7.68
N GLY A 50 -25.96 25.43 -7.74
CA GLY A 50 -26.82 24.70 -8.68
C GLY A 50 -27.07 23.24 -8.33
N ILE A 51 -26.78 22.81 -7.08
CA ILE A 51 -27.02 21.45 -6.63
C ILE A 51 -28.50 21.26 -6.29
N PRO A 52 -29.24 20.30 -6.90
CA PRO A 52 -30.63 20.00 -6.55
C PRO A 52 -30.75 19.65 -5.06
N THR A 53 -31.29 20.57 -4.29
CA THR A 53 -31.29 20.49 -2.81
C THR A 53 -32.71 20.52 -2.24
N VAL A 54 -33.04 19.53 -1.44
CA VAL A 54 -34.32 19.42 -0.68
C VAL A 54 -34.00 19.49 0.82
N VAL A 55 -34.74 20.29 1.57
CA VAL A 55 -34.59 20.35 3.02
C VAL A 55 -35.78 19.67 3.68
N LEU A 56 -35.51 18.67 4.50
CA LEU A 56 -36.48 17.95 5.29
C LEU A 56 -36.19 18.15 6.78
N SER A 57 -37.15 18.71 7.53
CA SER A 57 -36.95 18.94 8.96
C SER A 57 -36.61 17.66 9.73
N GLY A 58 -35.45 17.64 10.38
CA GLY A 58 -35.00 16.53 11.22
C GLY A 58 -35.71 16.40 12.57
N ARG A 59 -36.67 17.28 12.89
CA ARG A 59 -37.39 17.28 14.20
C ARG A 59 -38.32 16.09 14.36
N ASN A 60 -38.97 15.63 13.31
CA ASN A 60 -39.86 14.45 13.33
C ASN A 60 -39.28 13.32 12.47
N LEU A 61 -38.52 12.43 13.11
CA LEU A 61 -37.78 11.35 12.46
C LEU A 61 -38.69 10.42 11.62
N LEU A 62 -39.89 10.11 12.13
CA LEU A 62 -40.82 9.21 11.46
C LEU A 62 -41.46 9.85 10.22
N ARG A 63 -41.78 11.13 10.28
CA ARG A 63 -42.29 11.89 9.13
C ARG A 63 -41.19 12.00 8.06
N THR A 64 -40.00 12.37 8.46
CA THR A 64 -38.84 12.49 7.54
C THR A 64 -38.54 11.15 6.87
N TYR A 65 -38.54 10.05 7.62
CA TYR A 65 -38.35 8.70 7.07
C TYR A 65 -39.44 8.33 6.04
N ARG A 66 -40.73 8.58 6.36
CA ARG A 66 -41.81 8.28 5.41
C ARG A 66 -41.73 9.14 4.14
N THR A 67 -41.38 10.40 4.28
CA THR A 67 -41.18 11.31 3.13
C THR A 67 -40.05 10.86 2.25
N LEU A 68 -38.87 10.56 2.83
CA LEU A 68 -37.72 10.04 2.10
C LEU A 68 -38.02 8.72 1.40
N LYS A 69 -38.68 7.79 2.09
CA LYS A 69 -39.04 6.49 1.51
C LYS A 69 -39.98 6.66 0.29
N ARG A 70 -40.93 7.57 0.36
CA ARG A 70 -41.82 7.90 -0.77
C ARG A 70 -41.03 8.53 -1.90
N MET A 71 -40.23 9.56 -1.59
CA MET A 71 -39.40 10.27 -2.56
C MET A 71 -38.45 9.32 -3.30
N ILE A 72 -37.80 8.37 -2.59
CA ILE A 72 -36.90 7.37 -3.18
C ILE A 72 -37.66 6.43 -4.12
N ARG A 73 -38.88 5.97 -3.74
CA ARG A 73 -39.67 5.05 -4.56
C ARG A 73 -40.24 5.70 -5.82
N GLU A 74 -40.73 6.93 -5.69
CA GLU A 74 -41.33 7.69 -6.80
C GLU A 74 -40.24 8.29 -7.71
N GLY A 75 -39.07 8.63 -7.15
CA GLY A 75 -38.01 9.33 -7.88
C GLY A 75 -37.08 8.44 -8.70
N GLY A 76 -37.20 7.10 -8.61
CA GLY A 76 -36.37 6.17 -9.39
C GLY A 76 -34.89 6.16 -9.02
N TYR A 77 -34.56 6.49 -7.78
CA TYR A 77 -33.17 6.46 -7.29
C TYR A 77 -32.60 5.02 -7.25
N GLN A 78 -31.33 4.90 -7.52
CA GLN A 78 -30.61 3.61 -7.61
C GLN A 78 -29.66 3.39 -6.44
N LEU A 79 -29.22 4.47 -5.77
CA LEU A 79 -28.23 4.44 -4.69
C LEU A 79 -28.50 5.54 -3.67
N ILE A 80 -28.25 5.25 -2.39
CA ILE A 80 -28.31 6.21 -1.28
C ILE A 80 -26.88 6.46 -0.81
N HIS A 81 -26.42 7.72 -0.86
CA HIS A 81 -25.13 8.14 -0.33
C HIS A 81 -25.32 8.99 0.94
N CYS A 82 -24.66 8.62 2.02
CA CYS A 82 -24.82 9.26 3.32
C CYS A 82 -23.56 10.02 3.73
N HIS A 83 -23.74 11.13 4.46
CA HIS A 83 -22.67 11.86 5.11
C HIS A 83 -23.06 12.18 6.56
N GLY A 84 -22.15 11.91 7.49
CA GLY A 84 -22.30 12.19 8.91
C GLY A 84 -23.34 11.33 9.62
N ALA A 85 -23.45 11.48 10.96
CA ALA A 85 -24.22 10.59 11.82
C ALA A 85 -25.71 10.52 11.49
N ARG A 86 -26.36 11.65 11.19
CA ARG A 86 -27.79 11.69 10.84
C ARG A 86 -28.07 11.03 9.49
N GLY A 87 -27.23 11.32 8.47
CA GLY A 87 -27.30 10.67 7.17
C GLY A 87 -27.18 9.16 7.31
N ASN A 88 -26.19 8.70 8.06
CA ASN A 88 -25.91 7.28 8.31
C ASN A 88 -27.08 6.57 9.01
N MET A 89 -27.65 7.19 10.04
CA MET A 89 -28.81 6.65 10.75
C MET A 89 -30.02 6.49 9.81
N MET A 90 -30.33 7.52 9.04
CA MET A 90 -31.46 7.50 8.09
C MET A 90 -31.21 6.50 6.96
N GLY A 91 -29.99 6.44 6.41
CA GLY A 91 -29.59 5.45 5.41
C GLY A 91 -29.74 4.01 5.92
N ALA A 92 -29.34 3.74 7.15
CA ALA A 92 -29.48 2.41 7.77
C ALA A 92 -30.94 1.97 7.92
N LEU A 93 -31.88 2.91 8.17
CA LEU A 93 -33.31 2.64 8.22
C LEU A 93 -33.90 2.42 6.82
N LEU A 94 -33.51 3.25 5.85
CA LEU A 94 -34.01 3.19 4.47
C LEU A 94 -33.54 1.95 3.73
N ARG A 95 -32.32 1.48 4.00
CA ARG A 95 -31.71 0.30 3.36
C ARG A 95 -32.66 -0.90 3.28
N ARG A 96 -33.28 -1.28 4.41
CA ARG A 96 -34.17 -2.44 4.46
C ARG A 96 -35.52 -2.20 3.77
N SER A 97 -35.98 -0.96 3.78
CA SER A 97 -37.31 -0.63 3.30
C SER A 97 -37.39 -0.25 1.83
N THR A 98 -36.25 0.13 1.23
CA THR A 98 -36.15 0.48 -0.19
C THR A 98 -35.45 -0.62 -1.00
N GLY A 99 -34.60 -1.43 -0.38
CA GLY A 99 -33.79 -2.44 -1.05
C GLY A 99 -32.59 -1.86 -1.83
N LEU A 100 -32.40 -0.52 -1.79
CA LEU A 100 -31.29 0.14 -2.45
C LEU A 100 -29.97 -0.05 -1.67
N PRO A 101 -28.83 -0.11 -2.37
CA PRO A 101 -27.52 -0.08 -1.72
C PRO A 101 -27.29 1.28 -1.06
N VAL A 102 -26.66 1.24 0.11
CA VAL A 102 -26.34 2.44 0.89
C VAL A 102 -24.84 2.52 1.13
N VAL A 103 -24.24 3.62 0.72
CA VAL A 103 -22.85 3.95 0.95
C VAL A 103 -22.71 5.20 1.82
N THR A 104 -21.63 5.32 2.58
CA THR A 104 -21.31 6.54 3.34
C THR A 104 -19.86 6.95 3.17
N THR A 105 -19.61 8.27 3.09
CA THR A 105 -18.26 8.82 3.19
C THR A 105 -17.93 9.14 4.64
N VAL A 106 -16.77 8.66 5.11
CA VAL A 106 -16.25 8.85 6.46
C VAL A 106 -15.14 9.89 6.40
N HIS A 107 -15.44 11.11 6.87
CA HIS A 107 -14.54 12.27 6.77
C HIS A 107 -13.55 12.38 7.94
N SER A 108 -13.84 11.78 9.09
CA SER A 108 -13.07 11.87 10.32
C SER A 108 -13.15 10.57 11.10
N ASP A 109 -12.31 10.43 12.12
CA ASP A 109 -12.45 9.33 13.07
C ASP A 109 -13.74 9.46 13.89
N TYR A 110 -14.78 8.74 13.45
CA TYR A 110 -16.13 8.80 14.04
C TYR A 110 -16.17 8.52 15.55
N ARG A 111 -15.12 7.94 16.15
CA ARG A 111 -15.02 7.73 17.59
C ARG A 111 -14.53 8.98 18.33
N LEU A 112 -13.90 9.89 17.62
CA LEU A 112 -13.32 11.13 18.16
C LEU A 112 -14.20 12.36 17.91
N ASP A 113 -15.20 12.28 17.02
CA ASP A 113 -16.05 13.41 16.62
C ASP A 113 -16.78 14.09 17.80
N TYR A 114 -16.96 13.38 18.90
CA TYR A 114 -17.68 13.88 20.10
C TYR A 114 -16.79 13.93 21.34
N LEU A 115 -15.44 14.07 21.17
CA LEU A 115 -14.52 14.30 22.28
C LEU A 115 -14.87 15.62 22.99
N GLY A 116 -14.91 15.59 24.34
CA GLY A 116 -15.31 16.74 25.15
C GLY A 116 -16.83 16.95 25.30
N ARG A 117 -17.67 16.12 24.65
CA ARG A 117 -19.13 16.19 24.74
C ARG A 117 -19.72 14.82 25.14
N PRO A 118 -19.68 14.44 26.44
CA PRO A 118 -19.97 13.07 26.90
C PRO A 118 -21.39 12.59 26.56
N LEU A 119 -22.41 13.44 26.66
CA LEU A 119 -23.79 13.10 26.31
C LEU A 119 -23.95 12.86 24.79
N SER A 120 -23.34 13.70 23.96
CA SER A 120 -23.36 13.54 22.51
C SER A 120 -22.61 12.28 22.06
N ARG A 121 -21.51 11.94 22.75
CA ARG A 121 -20.75 10.71 22.52
C ARG A 121 -21.56 9.47 22.83
N LEU A 122 -22.28 9.47 23.97
CA LEU A 122 -23.11 8.34 24.38
C LEU A 122 -24.32 8.12 23.45
N THR A 123 -24.91 9.20 22.92
CA THR A 123 -26.07 9.14 22.03
C THR A 123 -25.69 9.07 20.56
N TYR A 124 -25.25 10.19 19.98
CA TYR A 124 -24.94 10.29 18.54
C TYR A 124 -23.74 9.43 18.13
N GLY A 125 -22.71 9.34 18.97
CA GLY A 125 -21.53 8.50 18.68
C GLY A 125 -21.88 7.02 18.64
N THR A 126 -22.70 6.53 19.59
CA THR A 126 -23.17 5.14 19.62
C THR A 126 -24.09 4.83 18.44
N ILE A 127 -25.06 5.72 18.16
CA ILE A 127 -25.98 5.57 17.02
C ILE A 127 -25.20 5.55 15.70
N ASN A 128 -24.24 6.45 15.52
CA ASN A 128 -23.40 6.48 14.33
C ASN A 128 -22.58 5.20 14.17
N THR A 129 -21.97 4.70 15.24
CA THR A 129 -21.21 3.44 15.24
C THR A 129 -22.07 2.25 14.81
N ILE A 130 -23.30 2.17 15.31
CA ILE A 130 -24.26 1.11 14.94
C ILE A 130 -24.73 1.28 13.50
N ALA A 131 -25.02 2.52 13.08
CA ALA A 131 -25.45 2.83 11.72
C ALA A 131 -24.35 2.47 10.71
N LEU A 132 -23.12 2.92 10.94
CA LEU A 132 -21.95 2.61 10.09
C LEU A 132 -21.80 1.09 9.86
N ARG A 133 -22.01 0.26 10.88
CA ARG A 133 -21.91 -1.20 10.74
C ARG A 133 -23.05 -1.81 9.93
N ARG A 134 -24.19 -1.12 9.82
CA ARG A 134 -25.40 -1.60 9.11
C ARG A 134 -25.48 -1.16 7.65
N LEU A 135 -24.68 -0.17 7.23
CA LEU A 135 -24.62 0.26 5.84
C LEU A 135 -23.95 -0.82 4.95
N ASP A 136 -24.15 -0.76 3.63
CA ASP A 136 -23.56 -1.73 2.72
C ASP A 136 -22.11 -1.43 2.47
N TYR A 137 -21.76 -0.15 2.19
CA TYR A 137 -20.41 0.28 1.82
C TYR A 137 -19.97 1.53 2.58
N ARG A 138 -18.65 1.76 2.67
CA ARG A 138 -18.04 2.97 3.24
C ARG A 138 -16.93 3.43 2.32
N ILE A 139 -16.78 4.74 2.25
CA ILE A 139 -15.71 5.42 1.53
C ILE A 139 -14.87 6.15 2.58
N GLY A 140 -13.59 5.82 2.70
CA GLY A 140 -12.63 6.60 3.48
C GLY A 140 -12.09 7.75 2.64
N VAL A 141 -11.94 8.94 3.21
CA VAL A 141 -11.38 10.12 2.51
C VAL A 141 -9.87 10.08 2.35
N SER A 142 -9.25 8.98 2.75
CA SER A 142 -7.83 8.66 2.53
C SER A 142 -7.59 7.16 2.76
N ASP A 143 -6.45 6.63 2.32
CA ASP A 143 -6.04 5.27 2.65
C ASP A 143 -5.84 5.10 4.16
N ALA A 144 -5.30 6.11 4.85
CA ALA A 144 -5.18 6.10 6.30
C ALA A 144 -6.54 5.92 7.00
N MET A 145 -7.60 6.58 6.48
CA MET A 145 -8.96 6.41 6.98
C MET A 145 -9.50 5.00 6.68
N THR A 146 -9.25 4.50 5.48
CA THR A 146 -9.64 3.14 5.09
C THR A 146 -8.92 2.10 5.95
N ASP A 147 -7.63 2.27 6.22
CA ASP A 147 -6.85 1.42 7.14
C ASP A 147 -7.40 1.45 8.56
N LEU A 148 -7.76 2.63 9.04
CA LEU A 148 -8.41 2.79 10.34
C LEU A 148 -9.73 2.01 10.42
N LEU A 149 -10.54 2.05 9.36
CA LEU A 149 -11.79 1.29 9.28
C LEU A 149 -11.52 -0.23 9.25
N ILE A 150 -10.50 -0.69 8.52
CA ILE A 150 -10.08 -2.10 8.51
C ILE A 150 -9.63 -2.53 9.92
N LYS A 151 -8.78 -1.75 10.59
CA LYS A 151 -8.35 -1.98 11.98
C LYS A 151 -9.52 -2.05 12.96
N ARG A 152 -10.62 -1.35 12.68
CA ARG A 152 -11.87 -1.39 13.45
C ARG A 152 -12.82 -2.53 13.08
N GLY A 153 -12.40 -3.42 12.20
CA GLY A 153 -13.11 -4.64 11.83
C GLY A 153 -14.18 -4.46 10.75
N PHE A 154 -14.11 -3.39 9.95
CA PHE A 154 -14.93 -3.30 8.74
C PHE A 154 -14.37 -4.22 7.65
N ASP A 155 -15.27 -4.72 6.82
CA ASP A 155 -14.99 -5.64 5.73
C ASP A 155 -14.26 -4.91 4.58
N PRO A 156 -13.00 -5.28 4.23
CA PRO A 156 -12.26 -4.63 3.15
C PRO A 156 -12.99 -4.64 1.80
N ASP A 157 -13.73 -5.69 1.46
CA ASP A 157 -14.50 -5.78 0.20
C ASP A 157 -15.65 -4.74 0.13
N ARG A 158 -15.97 -4.09 1.25
CA ARG A 158 -17.03 -3.08 1.39
C ARG A 158 -16.49 -1.68 1.69
N LEU A 159 -15.19 -1.51 1.53
CA LEU A 159 -14.49 -0.25 1.72
C LEU A 159 -13.93 0.24 0.39
N PHE A 160 -14.03 1.54 0.19
CA PHE A 160 -13.40 2.25 -0.90
C PHE A 160 -12.59 3.41 -0.34
N THR A 161 -11.64 3.89 -1.11
CA THR A 161 -10.89 5.10 -0.79
C THR A 161 -11.16 6.16 -1.86
N ILE A 162 -11.42 7.38 -1.41
CA ILE A 162 -11.45 8.56 -2.25
C ILE A 162 -10.60 9.65 -1.58
N TYR A 163 -9.96 10.49 -2.36
CA TYR A 163 -9.23 11.62 -1.81
C TYR A 163 -10.01 12.92 -2.03
N ASN A 164 -9.74 13.90 -1.19
CA ASN A 164 -10.30 15.24 -1.38
C ASN A 164 -9.57 15.92 -2.55
N GLY A 165 -10.15 15.87 -3.74
CA GLY A 165 -9.59 16.50 -4.93
C GLY A 165 -9.68 18.01 -4.89
N ILE A 166 -8.71 18.67 -5.52
CA ILE A 166 -8.73 20.10 -5.79
C ILE A 166 -8.66 20.35 -7.30
N ASP A 167 -9.05 21.53 -7.70
CA ASP A 167 -8.90 22.00 -9.07
C ASP A 167 -7.42 22.31 -9.36
N PHE A 168 -6.82 21.56 -10.29
CA PHE A 168 -5.44 21.72 -10.75
C PHE A 168 -5.31 22.67 -11.96
N THR A 169 -6.38 23.35 -12.36
CA THR A 169 -6.29 24.40 -13.39
C THR A 169 -5.31 25.48 -12.93
N PRO A 170 -4.32 25.83 -13.75
CA PRO A 170 -3.38 26.89 -13.41
C PRO A 170 -4.11 28.19 -13.06
N ARG A 171 -3.74 28.79 -11.94
CA ARG A 171 -4.32 30.05 -11.47
C ARG A 171 -3.27 31.14 -11.53
N THR A 172 -3.67 32.29 -11.99
CA THR A 172 -2.82 33.50 -11.95
C THR A 172 -2.92 34.09 -10.55
N PRO A 173 -1.81 34.28 -9.82
CA PRO A 173 -1.81 34.93 -8.53
C PRO A 173 -2.26 36.39 -8.67
N ALA A 174 -2.97 36.91 -7.68
CA ALA A 174 -3.44 38.30 -7.70
C ALA A 174 -2.29 39.29 -7.46
N LEU A 175 -1.23 38.86 -6.75
CA LEU A 175 -0.03 39.66 -6.47
C LEU A 175 1.21 38.95 -7.01
N SER A 176 2.16 39.72 -7.54
CA SER A 176 3.51 39.23 -7.80
C SER A 176 4.22 38.84 -6.49
N ARG A 177 5.32 38.08 -6.60
CA ARG A 177 6.11 37.65 -5.44
C ARG A 177 6.57 38.83 -4.57
N GLU A 178 7.09 39.88 -5.17
CA GLU A 178 7.58 41.08 -4.48
C GLU A 178 6.43 41.91 -3.87
N GLU A 179 5.28 42.00 -4.55
CA GLU A 179 4.10 42.66 -4.02
C GLU A 179 3.55 41.93 -2.81
N TYR A 180 3.54 40.60 -2.87
CA TYR A 180 3.10 39.74 -1.76
C TYR A 180 4.03 39.92 -0.56
N PHE A 181 5.35 39.89 -0.73
CA PHE A 181 6.31 40.11 0.36
C PHE A 181 6.12 41.47 1.02
N ARG A 182 5.95 42.51 0.23
CA ARG A 182 5.67 43.86 0.76
C ARG A 182 4.35 43.92 1.55
N SER A 183 3.31 43.22 1.06
CA SER A 183 1.99 43.25 1.73
C SER A 183 2.00 42.56 3.09
N VAL A 184 2.84 41.55 3.30
CA VAL A 184 2.97 40.80 4.56
C VAL A 184 4.17 41.28 5.43
N GLY A 185 5.01 42.19 4.92
CA GLY A 185 6.18 42.70 5.64
C GLY A 185 7.35 41.71 5.70
N LEU A 186 7.51 40.81 4.72
CA LEU A 186 8.64 39.90 4.63
C LEU A 186 9.82 40.61 3.94
N GLU A 187 10.96 40.69 4.62
CA GLU A 187 12.21 41.14 4.03
C GLU A 187 12.90 40.01 3.30
N ALA A 188 12.74 39.93 1.97
CA ALA A 188 13.37 38.97 1.11
C ALA A 188 13.83 39.63 -0.19
N ASP A 189 14.98 39.18 -0.71
CA ASP A 189 15.57 39.62 -1.97
C ASP A 189 15.52 38.50 -3.03
N GLY A 190 16.09 38.75 -4.20
CA GLY A 190 16.09 37.79 -5.31
C GLY A 190 16.83 36.49 -5.01
N ASP A 191 17.78 36.49 -4.08
CA ASP A 191 18.57 35.32 -3.68
C ASP A 191 17.94 34.56 -2.49
N SER A 192 16.89 35.12 -1.90
CA SER A 192 16.19 34.51 -0.76
C SER A 192 15.39 33.27 -1.16
N VAL A 193 15.59 32.17 -0.42
CA VAL A 193 14.76 30.97 -0.51
C VAL A 193 13.70 31.01 0.58
N VAL A 194 12.45 31.11 0.19
CA VAL A 194 11.33 31.29 1.09
C VAL A 194 10.64 29.96 1.40
N VAL A 195 10.71 29.56 2.66
CA VAL A 195 10.00 28.39 3.20
C VAL A 195 8.62 28.85 3.65
N GLY A 196 7.56 28.17 3.23
CA GLY A 196 6.20 28.53 3.57
C GLY A 196 5.41 27.41 4.26
N ILE A 197 4.50 27.81 5.15
CA ILE A 197 3.47 26.93 5.71
C ILE A 197 2.14 27.66 5.76
N ALA A 198 1.07 27.01 5.26
CA ALA A 198 -0.31 27.48 5.40
C ALA A 198 -1.06 26.57 6.37
N ALA A 199 -1.29 27.02 7.61
CA ALA A 199 -1.92 26.19 8.63
C ALA A 199 -2.55 27.01 9.75
N ARG A 200 -3.56 26.44 10.44
CA ARG A 200 -4.07 26.99 11.70
C ARG A 200 -2.97 26.86 12.77
N LEU A 201 -2.72 27.93 13.53
CA LEU A 201 -1.68 27.92 14.57
C LEU A 201 -2.21 27.30 15.87
N ASN A 202 -2.26 25.97 15.89
CA ASN A 202 -2.69 25.15 17.03
C ASN A 202 -1.68 24.03 17.32
N PRO A 203 -1.73 23.36 18.49
CA PRO A 203 -0.77 22.31 18.87
C PRO A 203 -0.65 21.15 17.87
N VAL A 204 -1.73 20.79 17.18
CA VAL A 204 -1.72 19.66 16.24
C VAL A 204 -0.87 19.95 15.00
N LYS A 205 -0.74 21.23 14.61
CA LYS A 205 0.06 21.63 13.44
C LYS A 205 1.55 21.74 13.72
N ASP A 206 1.93 21.76 14.98
CA ASP A 206 3.33 21.77 15.49
C ASP A 206 4.28 22.71 14.73
N ILE A 207 3.83 23.97 14.58
CA ILE A 207 4.63 25.02 13.93
C ILE A 207 5.92 25.29 14.73
N ALA A 208 5.94 24.95 16.02
CA ALA A 208 7.13 25.07 16.85
C ALA A 208 8.30 24.22 16.32
N THR A 209 8.04 23.01 15.85
CA THR A 209 9.05 22.17 15.18
C THR A 209 9.58 22.84 13.90
N LEU A 210 8.71 23.50 13.10
CA LEU A 210 9.16 24.26 11.93
C LEU A 210 10.09 25.40 12.31
N VAL A 211 9.73 26.22 13.30
CA VAL A 211 10.55 27.36 13.74
C VAL A 211 11.92 26.89 14.27
N ARG A 212 11.96 25.79 15.03
CA ARG A 212 13.22 25.19 15.51
C ARG A 212 14.10 24.65 14.38
N GLY A 213 13.50 23.90 13.46
CA GLY A 213 14.20 23.36 12.28
C GLY A 213 14.72 24.47 11.38
N PHE A 214 13.89 25.49 11.13
CA PHE A 214 14.26 26.67 10.37
C PHE A 214 15.45 27.44 11.02
N ALA A 215 15.41 27.69 12.32
CA ALA A 215 16.50 28.37 13.02
C ALA A 215 17.84 27.62 12.90
N LYS A 216 17.82 26.28 12.92
CA LYS A 216 19.01 25.47 12.68
C LYS A 216 19.49 25.60 11.22
N ALA A 217 18.57 25.49 10.24
CA ALA A 217 18.88 25.58 8.83
C ALA A 217 19.39 26.97 8.43
N HIS A 218 18.81 28.04 8.98
CA HIS A 218 19.20 29.42 8.71
C HIS A 218 20.68 29.73 9.09
N ARG A 219 21.21 29.06 10.11
CA ARG A 219 22.62 29.21 10.51
C ARG A 219 23.59 28.77 9.41
N GLU A 220 23.21 27.72 8.64
CA GLU A 220 24.01 27.21 7.52
C GLU A 220 23.62 27.84 6.18
N CYS A 221 22.39 28.32 6.03
CA CYS A 221 21.87 28.95 4.82
C CYS A 221 21.20 30.29 5.17
N PRO A 222 21.96 31.40 5.31
CA PRO A 222 21.42 32.71 5.72
C PRO A 222 20.41 33.34 4.75
N SER A 223 20.33 32.84 3.50
CA SER A 223 19.33 33.24 2.50
C SER A 223 17.92 32.72 2.80
N LEU A 224 17.76 31.74 3.71
CA LEU A 224 16.45 31.21 4.07
C LEU A 224 15.57 32.26 4.76
N ARG A 225 14.30 32.30 4.37
CA ARG A 225 13.22 33.07 5.01
C ARG A 225 12.07 32.13 5.33
N LEU A 226 11.32 32.41 6.39
CA LEU A 226 10.15 31.64 6.78
C LEU A 226 8.90 32.49 6.76
N LEU A 227 7.89 32.04 6.01
CA LEU A 227 6.59 32.69 5.86
C LEU A 227 5.50 31.79 6.45
N ILE A 228 4.84 32.22 7.51
CA ILE A 228 3.79 31.48 8.20
C ILE A 228 2.44 32.14 7.91
N ALA A 229 1.61 31.48 7.10
CA ALA A 229 0.24 31.90 6.79
C ALA A 229 -0.75 31.16 7.69
N GLY A 230 -1.54 31.88 8.44
CA GLY A 230 -2.56 31.36 9.35
C GLY A 230 -2.64 32.10 10.65
N ASP A 231 -3.69 31.80 11.42
CA ASP A 231 -3.94 32.37 12.74
C ASP A 231 -4.34 31.26 13.72
N GLY A 232 -4.23 31.56 15.02
CA GLY A 232 -4.59 30.63 16.08
C GLY A 232 -3.99 30.94 17.44
N GLU A 233 -4.35 30.12 18.39
CA GLU A 233 -4.02 30.30 19.83
C GLU A 233 -2.51 30.30 20.13
N GLN A 234 -1.69 29.75 19.25
CA GLN A 234 -0.23 29.66 19.42
C GLN A 234 0.54 30.83 18.82
N MET A 235 -0.09 31.84 18.21
CA MET A 235 0.59 32.96 17.54
C MET A 235 1.62 33.64 18.47
N SER A 236 1.23 34.03 19.68
CA SER A 236 2.12 34.73 20.62
C SER A 236 3.29 33.84 21.07
N MET A 237 3.04 32.56 21.32
CA MET A 237 4.06 31.59 21.71
C MET A 237 5.09 31.40 20.60
N LEU A 238 4.64 31.30 19.35
CA LEU A 238 5.51 31.07 18.18
C LEU A 238 6.39 32.31 17.90
N LYS A 239 5.85 33.54 18.06
CA LYS A 239 6.64 34.77 17.97
C LYS A 239 7.71 34.84 19.06
N GLY A 240 7.37 34.46 20.30
CA GLY A 240 8.33 34.35 21.39
C GLY A 240 9.44 33.34 21.12
N LEU A 241 9.09 32.16 20.57
CA LEU A 241 10.05 31.13 20.18
C LEU A 241 11.00 31.61 19.08
N ALA A 242 10.51 32.33 18.07
CA ALA A 242 11.36 32.90 17.02
C ALA A 242 12.36 33.90 17.57
N ALA A 243 11.95 34.77 18.53
CA ALA A 243 12.84 35.72 19.22
C ALA A 243 13.87 34.99 20.09
N GLU A 244 13.45 33.98 20.87
CA GLU A 244 14.36 33.15 21.70
C GLU A 244 15.47 32.49 20.86
N LEU A 245 15.12 32.04 19.65
CA LEU A 245 16.05 31.40 18.72
C LEU A 245 16.85 32.41 17.87
N GLY A 246 16.59 33.70 17.98
CA GLY A 246 17.28 34.78 17.27
C GLY A 246 16.97 34.87 15.78
N VAL A 247 15.78 34.44 15.38
CA VAL A 247 15.34 34.41 13.95
C VAL A 247 14.06 35.26 13.72
N GLU A 248 13.71 36.16 14.63
CA GLU A 248 12.47 36.94 14.54
C GLU A 248 12.39 37.83 13.29
N ARG A 249 13.54 38.31 12.76
CA ARG A 249 13.58 39.10 11.52
C ARG A 249 13.43 38.28 10.25
N GLN A 250 13.74 36.98 10.30
CA GLN A 250 13.68 36.04 9.19
C GLN A 250 12.37 35.28 9.12
N VAL A 251 11.54 35.38 10.16
CA VAL A 251 10.23 34.71 10.28
C VAL A 251 9.11 35.73 10.17
N CYS A 252 8.32 35.64 9.10
CA CYS A 252 7.16 36.49 8.91
C CYS A 252 5.88 35.73 9.25
N PHE A 253 5.02 36.33 10.08
CA PHE A 253 3.68 35.83 10.41
C PHE A 253 2.64 36.65 9.63
N ALA A 254 2.17 36.13 8.49
CA ALA A 254 1.24 36.82 7.59
C ALA A 254 -0.21 36.88 8.12
N GLY A 255 -0.53 36.19 9.22
CA GLY A 255 -1.90 36.08 9.71
C GLY A 255 -2.79 35.26 8.79
N TRP A 256 -4.10 35.46 8.87
CA TRP A 256 -5.05 34.78 8.00
C TRP A 256 -4.92 35.26 6.56
N VAL A 257 -4.68 34.32 5.63
CA VAL A 257 -4.53 34.59 4.20
C VAL A 257 -5.74 34.04 3.45
N SER A 258 -6.45 34.90 2.72
CA SER A 258 -7.57 34.51 1.83
C SER A 258 -7.11 34.19 0.41
N ASP A 259 -6.08 34.89 -0.08
CA ASP A 259 -5.45 34.64 -1.38
C ASP A 259 -4.30 33.62 -1.22
N THR A 260 -4.65 32.34 -1.19
CA THR A 260 -3.67 31.27 -1.06
C THR A 260 -2.85 31.07 -2.35
N ASP A 261 -3.38 31.47 -3.51
CA ASP A 261 -2.66 31.34 -4.78
C ASP A 261 -1.44 32.27 -4.82
N SER A 262 -1.58 33.53 -4.38
CA SER A 262 -0.43 34.44 -4.23
C SER A 262 0.55 33.97 -3.17
N PHE A 263 0.08 33.37 -2.06
CA PHE A 263 0.96 32.79 -1.04
C PHE A 263 1.82 31.65 -1.62
N TYR A 264 1.20 30.65 -2.27
CA TYR A 264 1.95 29.52 -2.83
C TYR A 264 2.88 29.94 -3.99
N HIS A 265 2.54 31.00 -4.72
CA HIS A 265 3.43 31.55 -5.75
C HIS A 265 4.64 32.31 -5.19
N ALA A 266 4.51 32.81 -3.97
CA ALA A 266 5.56 33.58 -3.30
C ALA A 266 6.63 32.74 -2.61
N ILE A 267 6.38 31.46 -2.33
CA ILE A 267 7.30 30.56 -1.62
C ILE A 267 8.06 29.63 -2.57
N ASP A 268 9.21 29.14 -2.11
CA ASP A 268 10.06 28.19 -2.86
C ASP A 268 9.98 26.76 -2.32
N ILE A 269 9.63 26.60 -1.02
CA ILE A 269 9.52 25.29 -0.36
C ILE A 269 8.24 25.31 0.49
N ASN A 270 7.34 24.39 0.20
CA ASN A 270 6.14 24.18 1.02
C ASN A 270 6.46 23.23 2.18
N THR A 271 5.86 23.46 3.36
CA THR A 271 6.08 22.63 4.54
C THR A 271 4.79 22.22 5.24
N LEU A 272 4.83 21.04 5.89
CA LEU A 272 3.78 20.55 6.79
C LEU A 272 4.42 19.83 7.98
N THR A 273 4.20 20.34 9.20
CA THR A 273 4.82 19.81 10.42
C THR A 273 3.86 19.13 11.38
N SER A 274 2.63 18.89 10.95
CA SER A 274 1.54 18.39 11.78
C SER A 274 1.87 17.07 12.51
N LEU A 275 1.34 16.94 13.73
CA LEU A 275 1.39 15.68 14.50
C LEU A 275 0.34 14.65 14.05
N SER A 276 -0.70 15.09 13.35
CA SER A 276 -1.77 14.24 12.84
C SER A 276 -2.48 14.90 11.67
N GLU A 277 -2.68 14.15 10.59
CA GLU A 277 -3.42 14.56 9.40
C GLU A 277 -4.26 13.42 8.84
N THR A 278 -5.42 13.75 8.28
CA THR A 278 -6.19 12.78 7.49
C THR A 278 -5.79 12.89 6.03
N PHE A 279 -5.96 14.07 5.44
CA PHE A 279 -5.50 14.43 4.11
C PHE A 279 -5.49 15.97 4.00
N PRO A 280 -4.31 16.62 4.14
CA PRO A 280 -4.23 18.07 4.23
C PRO A 280 -4.30 18.76 2.86
N TYR A 281 -5.22 19.70 2.70
CA TYR A 281 -5.34 20.51 1.48
C TYR A 281 -4.07 21.32 1.17
N SER A 282 -3.34 21.79 2.19
CA SER A 282 -2.10 22.55 1.99
C SER A 282 -1.03 21.79 1.21
N LEU A 283 -1.04 20.44 1.27
CA LEU A 283 -0.14 19.63 0.44
C LEU A 283 -0.60 19.58 -1.02
N THR A 284 -1.88 19.42 -1.28
CA THR A 284 -2.40 19.40 -2.65
C THR A 284 -2.37 20.79 -3.30
N GLU A 285 -2.56 21.85 -2.51
CA GLU A 285 -2.38 23.24 -2.98
C GLU A 285 -0.91 23.54 -3.31
N GLY A 286 0.03 23.11 -2.46
CA GLY A 286 1.46 23.18 -2.74
C GLY A 286 1.85 22.35 -3.98
N ALA A 287 1.26 21.15 -4.14
CA ALA A 287 1.43 20.31 -5.33
C ALA A 287 0.93 21.01 -6.60
N ARG A 288 -0.25 21.68 -6.55
CA ARG A 288 -0.78 22.49 -7.67
C ARG A 288 0.17 23.60 -8.08
N ALA A 289 0.87 24.21 -7.14
CA ALA A 289 1.88 25.23 -7.40
C ALA A 289 3.25 24.65 -7.80
N ALA A 290 3.37 23.33 -8.00
CA ALA A 290 4.62 22.61 -8.30
C ALA A 290 5.74 22.88 -7.29
N LEU A 291 5.41 23.04 -6.00
CA LEU A 291 6.36 23.31 -4.95
C LEU A 291 6.96 22.03 -4.36
N PRO A 292 8.28 21.95 -4.21
CA PRO A 292 8.90 20.91 -3.40
C PRO A 292 8.34 20.98 -1.98
N THR A 293 7.98 19.84 -1.42
CA THR A 293 7.31 19.80 -0.12
C THR A 293 8.10 18.96 0.89
N ILE A 294 8.31 19.52 2.09
CA ILE A 294 8.84 18.80 3.24
C ILE A 294 7.68 18.59 4.22
N ALA A 295 7.39 17.34 4.57
CA ALA A 295 6.24 17.05 5.42
C ALA A 295 6.52 16.01 6.51
N SER A 296 5.84 16.11 7.65
CA SER A 296 5.86 15.08 8.67
C SER A 296 5.17 13.80 8.19
N ARG A 297 5.74 12.65 8.53
CA ARG A 297 5.27 11.31 8.15
C ARG A 297 4.06 10.88 8.98
N VAL A 298 2.92 11.53 8.79
CA VAL A 298 1.71 11.29 9.58
C VAL A 298 0.47 11.07 8.70
N GLY A 299 -0.45 10.23 9.17
CA GLY A 299 -1.76 10.02 8.57
C GLY A 299 -1.74 9.75 7.07
N GLY A 300 -2.41 10.59 6.29
CA GLY A 300 -2.51 10.47 4.82
C GLY A 300 -1.30 11.01 4.04
N VAL A 301 -0.34 11.67 4.69
CA VAL A 301 0.81 12.28 4.02
C VAL A 301 1.67 11.28 3.24
N PRO A 302 2.03 10.09 3.77
CA PRO A 302 2.84 9.11 3.03
C PRO A 302 2.16 8.51 1.80
N TYR A 303 0.86 8.68 1.64
CA TYR A 303 0.14 8.24 0.44
C TYR A 303 0.20 9.26 -0.70
N LEU A 304 0.40 10.54 -0.37
CA LEU A 304 0.61 11.60 -1.35
C LEU A 304 2.10 11.76 -1.69
N ILE A 305 2.96 11.77 -0.66
CA ILE A 305 4.40 12.01 -0.78
C ILE A 305 5.15 10.72 -0.48
N GLU A 306 5.81 10.18 -1.48
CA GLU A 306 6.84 9.17 -1.33
C GLU A 306 8.19 9.87 -1.15
N HIS A 307 8.89 9.51 -0.06
CA HIS A 307 10.14 10.17 0.33
C HIS A 307 11.20 10.08 -0.76
N GLY A 308 11.84 11.20 -1.10
CA GLY A 308 12.85 11.28 -2.16
C GLY A 308 12.30 11.30 -3.59
N VAL A 309 11.02 10.98 -3.81
CA VAL A 309 10.37 10.94 -5.13
C VAL A 309 9.47 12.16 -5.36
N HIS A 310 8.54 12.40 -4.43
CA HIS A 310 7.53 13.46 -4.55
C HIS A 310 7.76 14.59 -3.51
N GLY A 311 8.75 14.44 -2.64
CA GLY A 311 9.07 15.36 -1.56
C GLY A 311 9.90 14.69 -0.48
N LEU A 312 10.20 15.41 0.60
CA LEU A 312 11.00 14.90 1.70
C LEU A 312 10.14 14.71 2.96
N LEU A 313 10.20 13.53 3.55
CA LEU A 313 9.45 13.19 4.76
C LEU A 313 10.38 13.12 5.98
N PHE A 314 9.88 13.57 7.12
CA PHE A 314 10.57 13.46 8.41
C PHE A 314 9.60 12.97 9.50
N GLU A 315 10.11 12.42 10.59
CA GLU A 315 9.28 11.99 11.72
C GLU A 315 8.72 13.19 12.48
N ALA A 316 7.45 13.12 12.89
CA ALA A 316 6.78 14.23 13.59
C ALA A 316 7.57 14.67 14.83
N GLY A 317 7.82 15.96 14.95
CA GLY A 317 8.62 16.56 16.03
C GLY A 317 10.14 16.55 15.82
N ASP A 318 10.65 15.92 14.75
CA ASP A 318 12.08 15.86 14.44
C ASP A 318 12.57 17.13 13.71
N ALA A 319 12.88 18.17 14.47
CA ALA A 319 13.42 19.41 13.95
C ALA A 319 14.81 19.28 13.31
N ASP A 320 15.60 18.24 13.65
CA ASP A 320 16.94 18.05 13.11
C ASP A 320 16.89 17.50 11.68
N THR A 321 16.05 16.51 11.42
CA THR A 321 15.84 16.00 10.06
C THR A 321 15.16 17.06 9.19
N LEU A 322 14.19 17.81 9.73
CA LEU A 322 13.59 18.93 9.02
C LEU A 322 14.63 19.98 8.61
N ALA A 323 15.56 20.34 9.51
CA ALA A 323 16.65 21.29 9.21
C ALA A 323 17.55 20.78 8.08
N ARG A 324 17.96 19.51 8.10
CA ARG A 324 18.74 18.89 7.02
C ARG A 324 18.01 18.97 5.69
N HIS A 325 16.74 18.66 5.65
CA HIS A 325 15.93 18.74 4.41
C HIS A 325 15.80 20.18 3.89
N LEU A 326 15.63 21.16 4.79
CA LEU A 326 15.62 22.58 4.42
C LEU A 326 16.96 23.00 3.81
N ILE A 327 18.09 22.61 4.41
CA ILE A 327 19.44 22.89 3.90
C ILE A 327 19.64 22.26 2.53
N THR A 328 19.26 21.00 2.36
CA THR A 328 19.36 20.28 1.08
C THR A 328 18.60 21.02 -0.01
N LEU A 329 17.34 21.36 0.22
CA LEU A 329 16.53 22.08 -0.77
C LEU A 329 16.97 23.53 -0.97
N ALA A 330 17.51 24.21 0.06
CA ALA A 330 18.04 25.56 -0.10
C ALA A 330 19.23 25.61 -1.05
N LYS A 331 20.13 24.62 -0.96
CA LYS A 331 21.37 24.55 -1.73
C LYS A 331 21.19 23.99 -3.15
N ASP A 332 20.12 23.24 -3.40
CA ASP A 332 19.91 22.55 -4.69
C ASP A 332 18.60 22.99 -5.37
N PRO A 333 18.64 24.01 -6.25
CA PRO A 333 17.46 24.46 -7.00
C PRO A 333 16.96 23.42 -8.01
N THR A 334 17.84 22.56 -8.55
CA THR A 334 17.46 21.50 -9.50
C THR A 334 16.62 20.43 -8.80
N LEU A 335 17.03 20.01 -7.60
CA LEU A 335 16.27 19.10 -6.79
C LEU A 335 14.91 19.70 -6.37
N ARG A 336 14.87 21.01 -6.03
CA ARG A 336 13.59 21.71 -5.76
C ARG A 336 12.63 21.60 -6.93
N GLN A 337 13.08 21.95 -8.12
CA GLN A 337 12.27 21.87 -9.34
C GLN A 337 11.79 20.44 -9.61
N HIS A 338 12.69 19.47 -9.54
CA HIS A 338 12.38 18.07 -9.83
C HIS A 338 11.34 17.49 -8.88
N LEU A 339 11.48 17.69 -7.56
CA LEU A 339 10.52 17.22 -6.57
C LEU A 339 9.17 17.92 -6.72
N GLY A 340 9.18 19.23 -6.98
CA GLY A 340 7.95 20.01 -7.20
C GLY A 340 7.18 19.53 -8.42
N GLU A 341 7.86 19.30 -9.53
CA GLU A 341 7.23 18.82 -10.77
C GLU A 341 6.64 17.42 -10.62
N ARG A 342 7.36 16.50 -9.97
CA ARG A 342 6.86 15.15 -9.67
C ARG A 342 5.66 15.19 -8.74
N LEU A 343 5.68 16.03 -7.71
CA LEU A 343 4.54 16.19 -6.81
C LEU A 343 3.33 16.78 -7.54
N TYR A 344 3.53 17.74 -8.47
CA TYR A 344 2.48 18.26 -9.33
C TYR A 344 1.86 17.17 -10.20
N GLN A 345 2.66 16.36 -10.89
CA GLN A 345 2.16 15.25 -11.72
C GLN A 345 1.34 14.26 -10.88
N ARG A 346 1.89 13.83 -9.74
CA ARG A 346 1.21 12.96 -8.80
C ARG A 346 -0.12 13.56 -8.30
N GLY A 347 -0.09 14.86 -7.98
CA GLY A 347 -1.27 15.60 -7.53
C GLY A 347 -2.37 15.66 -8.58
N ARG A 348 -2.00 15.98 -9.81
CA ARG A 348 -2.92 16.08 -10.95
C ARG A 348 -3.54 14.73 -11.30
N GLU A 349 -2.76 13.65 -11.31
CA GLU A 349 -3.24 12.31 -11.68
C GLU A 349 -4.16 11.71 -10.62
N ASP A 350 -3.81 11.83 -9.34
CA ASP A 350 -4.49 11.09 -8.28
C ASP A 350 -5.42 11.96 -7.41
N PHE A 351 -5.18 13.28 -7.34
CA PHE A 351 -5.82 14.17 -6.38
C PHE A 351 -6.47 15.41 -7.02
N SER A 352 -6.69 15.37 -8.34
CA SER A 352 -7.50 16.38 -9.02
C SER A 352 -8.99 16.16 -8.77
N LEU A 353 -9.81 17.19 -9.02
CA LEU A 353 -11.27 17.08 -8.99
C LEU A 353 -11.77 16.05 -10.02
N GLU A 354 -11.18 16.04 -11.19
CA GLU A 354 -11.50 15.11 -12.28
C GLU A 354 -11.25 13.67 -11.86
N SER A 355 -10.07 13.37 -11.31
CA SER A 355 -9.71 12.04 -10.81
C SER A 355 -10.62 11.61 -9.65
N THR A 356 -10.95 12.55 -8.75
CA THR A 356 -11.86 12.29 -7.63
C THR A 356 -13.28 11.98 -8.11
N LEU A 357 -13.77 12.73 -9.12
CA LEU A 357 -15.08 12.50 -9.74
C LEU A 357 -15.14 11.14 -10.45
N GLU A 358 -14.13 10.80 -11.23
CA GLU A 358 -14.03 9.51 -11.90
C GLU A 358 -14.03 8.35 -10.89
N ARG A 359 -13.23 8.46 -9.83
CA ARG A 359 -13.23 7.47 -8.74
C ARG A 359 -14.58 7.35 -8.07
N GLN A 360 -15.29 8.46 -7.82
CA GLN A 360 -16.62 8.43 -7.22
C GLN A 360 -17.65 7.74 -8.11
N LEU A 361 -17.62 8.01 -9.42
CA LEU A 361 -18.47 7.34 -10.41
C LEU A 361 -18.16 5.84 -10.48
N ASN A 362 -16.90 5.47 -10.56
CA ASN A 362 -16.46 4.07 -10.52
C ASN A 362 -16.90 3.33 -9.26
N ILE A 363 -16.88 4.00 -8.09
CA ILE A 363 -17.40 3.44 -6.84
C ILE A 363 -18.91 3.17 -6.95
N TYR A 364 -19.69 4.12 -7.45
CA TYR A 364 -21.13 3.95 -7.63
C TYR A 364 -21.46 2.82 -8.61
N GLU A 365 -20.79 2.76 -9.74
CA GLU A 365 -20.95 1.70 -10.74
C GLU A 365 -20.58 0.33 -10.16
N THR A 366 -19.48 0.25 -9.42
CA THR A 366 -19.08 -0.97 -8.71
C THR A 366 -20.13 -1.42 -7.72
N ILE A 367 -20.69 -0.50 -6.92
CA ILE A 367 -21.76 -0.82 -5.97
C ILE A 367 -23.01 -1.34 -6.69
N LEU A 368 -23.42 -0.72 -7.79
CA LEU A 368 -24.58 -1.14 -8.57
C LEU A 368 -24.34 -2.47 -9.28
N ARG A 369 -23.17 -2.68 -9.86
CA ARG A 369 -22.76 -3.96 -10.46
C ARG A 369 -22.77 -5.09 -9.43
N ARG A 370 -22.21 -4.86 -8.23
CA ARG A 370 -22.25 -5.84 -7.12
C ARG A 370 -23.67 -6.09 -6.61
N GLN A 371 -24.56 -5.10 -6.66
CA GLN A 371 -25.97 -5.26 -6.29
C GLN A 371 -26.75 -6.09 -7.31
N SER A 372 -26.48 -5.92 -8.60
CA SER A 372 -27.12 -6.66 -9.69
C SER A 372 -26.58 -8.09 -9.85
N ARG A 373 -25.38 -8.36 -9.34
CA ARG A 373 -24.78 -9.71 -9.39
C ARG A 373 -25.72 -10.70 -8.71
N LYS A 374 -26.13 -11.71 -9.45
CA LYS A 374 -26.92 -12.81 -8.87
C LYS A 374 -26.14 -13.41 -7.71
N LYS A 375 -26.69 -13.32 -6.52
CA LYS A 375 -26.11 -13.96 -5.35
C LYS A 375 -26.21 -15.47 -5.53
N GLY A 376 -25.21 -16.05 -6.15
CA GLY A 376 -25.05 -17.48 -6.18
C GLY A 376 -25.01 -18.04 -4.75
N ARG A 377 -25.28 -19.31 -4.59
CA ARG A 377 -25.19 -19.99 -3.28
C ARG A 377 -23.76 -19.94 -2.74
N ARG A 378 -22.75 -19.76 -3.65
CA ARG A 378 -21.33 -19.63 -3.38
C ARG A 378 -20.72 -18.55 -4.24
N ASP A 379 -19.79 -17.78 -3.67
CA ASP A 379 -19.13 -16.67 -4.35
C ASP A 379 -17.72 -16.45 -3.79
N GLY A 380 -16.78 -16.03 -4.68
CA GLY A 380 -15.43 -15.66 -4.31
C GLY A 380 -14.45 -16.81 -4.15
N ALA A 381 -13.24 -16.46 -3.72
CA ALA A 381 -12.13 -17.36 -3.51
C ALA A 381 -11.68 -17.40 -2.04
N LEU A 382 -11.22 -18.58 -1.59
CA LEU A 382 -10.55 -18.77 -0.30
C LEU A 382 -9.13 -19.26 -0.57
N VAL A 383 -8.14 -18.45 -0.23
CA VAL A 383 -6.71 -18.71 -0.44
C VAL A 383 -6.07 -19.21 0.85
N CYS A 384 -5.35 -20.30 0.78
CA CYS A 384 -4.64 -20.93 1.89
C CYS A 384 -3.18 -21.18 1.52
N GLY A 385 -2.28 -20.73 2.35
CA GLY A 385 -0.83 -20.88 2.21
C GLY A 385 -0.08 -20.62 3.51
N ALA A 386 1.22 -20.37 3.44
CA ALA A 386 2.06 -20.12 4.62
C ALA A 386 2.09 -18.64 5.05
N TYR A 387 1.02 -17.91 4.83
CA TYR A 387 0.91 -16.46 4.93
C TYR A 387 0.90 -15.90 6.35
N GLY A 388 1.38 -14.64 6.48
CA GLY A 388 1.40 -13.88 7.73
C GLY A 388 2.45 -14.38 8.72
N ARG A 389 3.54 -14.97 8.26
CA ARG A 389 4.68 -15.41 9.07
C ARG A 389 5.90 -14.48 8.98
N GLY A 390 5.86 -13.46 8.10
CA GLY A 390 6.97 -12.56 7.83
C GLY A 390 8.04 -13.20 6.95
N ASN A 391 7.61 -14.03 5.99
CA ASN A 391 8.43 -14.56 4.91
C ASN A 391 8.07 -13.80 3.62
N ALA A 392 9.00 -12.98 3.11
CA ALA A 392 8.77 -12.12 1.96
C ALA A 392 8.40 -12.90 0.68
N GLY A 393 8.87 -14.16 0.55
CA GLY A 393 8.50 -15.00 -0.58
C GLY A 393 7.05 -15.47 -0.53
N ASP A 394 6.59 -15.97 0.63
CA ASP A 394 5.19 -16.39 0.81
C ASP A 394 4.24 -15.19 0.71
N ASP A 395 4.65 -14.03 1.23
CA ASP A 395 3.89 -12.79 1.16
C ASP A 395 3.79 -12.27 -0.29
N ALA A 396 4.86 -12.36 -1.09
CA ALA A 396 4.87 -12.06 -2.51
C ALA A 396 3.95 -13.02 -3.33
N ILE A 397 3.95 -14.32 -3.01
CA ILE A 397 3.03 -15.28 -3.63
C ILE A 397 1.57 -14.87 -3.38
N LEU A 398 1.23 -14.49 -2.16
CA LEU A 398 -0.11 -14.02 -1.84
C LEU A 398 -0.48 -12.78 -2.63
N GLU A 399 0.44 -11.81 -2.73
CA GLU A 399 0.25 -10.58 -3.50
C GLU A 399 -0.02 -10.88 -4.97
N ALA A 400 0.77 -11.76 -5.59
CA ALA A 400 0.57 -12.20 -6.97
C ALA A 400 -0.81 -12.84 -7.17
N ILE A 401 -1.20 -13.79 -6.32
CA ILE A 401 -2.50 -14.46 -6.39
C ILE A 401 -3.66 -13.46 -6.26
N VAL A 402 -3.58 -12.53 -5.30
CA VAL A 402 -4.63 -11.53 -5.10
C VAL A 402 -4.72 -10.58 -6.29
N THR A 403 -3.59 -10.17 -6.84
CA THR A 403 -3.51 -9.30 -8.03
C THR A 403 -4.16 -9.98 -9.24
N GLU A 404 -3.80 -11.21 -9.54
CA GLU A 404 -4.35 -11.98 -10.65
C GLU A 404 -5.86 -12.24 -10.47
N LEU A 405 -6.31 -12.60 -9.27
CA LEU A 405 -7.73 -12.80 -9.01
C LEU A 405 -8.54 -11.52 -9.21
N ARG A 406 -7.99 -10.36 -8.88
CA ARG A 406 -8.63 -9.05 -9.13
C ARG A 406 -8.63 -8.65 -10.60
N GLN A 407 -7.62 -9.08 -11.37
CA GLN A 407 -7.63 -8.91 -12.84
C GLN A 407 -8.69 -9.78 -13.50
N ILE A 408 -8.92 -11.00 -12.99
CA ILE A 408 -9.99 -11.87 -13.48
C ILE A 408 -11.37 -11.28 -13.19
N ASP A 409 -11.59 -10.87 -11.95
CA ASP A 409 -12.85 -10.25 -11.50
C ASP A 409 -12.57 -9.23 -10.38
N PRO A 410 -12.59 -7.91 -10.68
CA PRO A 410 -12.35 -6.86 -9.68
C PRO A 410 -13.32 -6.87 -8.49
N ASP A 411 -14.48 -7.53 -8.66
CA ASP A 411 -15.51 -7.63 -7.63
C ASP A 411 -15.50 -8.98 -6.89
N LEU A 412 -14.51 -9.84 -7.16
CA LEU A 412 -14.39 -11.15 -6.54
C LEU A 412 -14.13 -11.02 -5.02
N PRO A 413 -14.98 -11.55 -4.14
CA PRO A 413 -14.68 -11.61 -2.73
C PRO A 413 -13.51 -12.55 -2.44
N ILE A 414 -12.41 -12.02 -1.91
CA ILE A 414 -11.21 -12.80 -1.60
C ILE A 414 -11.06 -12.95 -0.08
N TRP A 415 -10.87 -14.19 0.36
CA TRP A 415 -10.58 -14.55 1.73
C TRP A 415 -9.24 -15.26 1.83
N VAL A 416 -8.46 -14.93 2.86
CA VAL A 416 -7.11 -15.51 3.05
C VAL A 416 -7.03 -16.14 4.43
N LEU A 417 -6.51 -17.37 4.50
CA LEU A 417 -6.11 -17.98 5.76
C LEU A 417 -4.70 -17.50 6.12
N SER A 418 -4.55 -16.79 7.22
CA SER A 418 -3.29 -16.16 7.63
C SER A 418 -3.00 -16.39 9.11
N ARG A 419 -1.71 -16.39 9.47
CA ARG A 419 -1.24 -16.37 10.87
C ARG A 419 -1.37 -14.99 11.49
N ASN A 420 -1.35 -13.95 10.70
CA ASN A 420 -1.57 -12.56 11.10
C ASN A 420 -2.72 -11.94 10.24
N PRO A 421 -4.00 -12.24 10.57
CA PRO A 421 -5.12 -11.78 9.76
C PRO A 421 -5.25 -10.26 9.67
N ASP A 422 -4.89 -9.53 10.72
CA ASP A 422 -5.04 -8.07 10.73
C ASP A 422 -4.05 -7.41 9.78
N ASP A 423 -2.81 -7.84 9.79
CA ASP A 423 -1.79 -7.40 8.86
C ASP A 423 -2.15 -7.77 7.41
N THR A 424 -2.55 -9.02 7.16
CA THR A 424 -3.00 -9.47 5.83
C THR A 424 -4.17 -8.65 5.29
N ARG A 425 -5.13 -8.27 6.16
CA ARG A 425 -6.25 -7.41 5.77
C ARG A 425 -5.83 -6.00 5.38
N LEU A 426 -4.84 -5.46 6.08
CA LEU A 426 -4.31 -4.12 5.83
C LEU A 426 -3.45 -4.10 4.56
N THR A 427 -2.53 -5.04 4.44
CA THR A 427 -1.56 -5.06 3.34
C THR A 427 -2.22 -5.35 2.00
N TYR A 428 -3.06 -6.38 1.93
CA TYR A 428 -3.63 -6.84 0.65
C TYR A 428 -5.07 -6.39 0.39
N ARG A 429 -5.68 -5.65 1.33
CA ARG A 429 -7.09 -5.19 1.23
C ARG A 429 -8.08 -6.34 0.96
N VAL A 430 -7.84 -7.51 1.56
CA VAL A 430 -8.67 -8.71 1.45
C VAL A 430 -9.24 -9.11 2.82
N ASN A 431 -10.28 -9.93 2.83
CA ASN A 431 -10.73 -10.53 4.06
C ASN A 431 -9.75 -11.61 4.54
N SER A 432 -9.56 -11.74 5.85
CA SER A 432 -8.65 -12.75 6.40
C SER A 432 -9.23 -13.42 7.63
N ILE A 433 -8.88 -14.70 7.79
CA ILE A 433 -9.27 -15.55 8.90
C ILE A 433 -8.01 -16.20 9.47
N TYR A 434 -7.91 -16.27 10.80
CA TYR A 434 -6.80 -16.97 11.44
C TYR A 434 -6.76 -18.44 11.01
N THR A 435 -5.58 -18.91 10.59
CA THR A 435 -5.37 -20.22 9.98
C THR A 435 -5.94 -21.39 10.78
N PHE A 436 -5.96 -21.32 12.12
CA PHE A 436 -6.51 -22.37 12.99
C PHE A 436 -7.90 -22.06 13.56
N ALA A 437 -8.59 -21.04 13.06
CA ALA A 437 -9.99 -20.81 13.41
C ALA A 437 -10.92 -21.73 12.59
N PHE A 438 -10.77 -23.07 12.79
CA PHE A 438 -11.43 -24.13 12.03
C PHE A 438 -12.94 -23.89 11.78
N PRO A 439 -13.78 -23.59 12.80
CA PRO A 439 -15.21 -23.37 12.53
C PRO A 439 -15.48 -22.20 11.59
N ARG A 440 -14.69 -21.11 11.71
CA ARG A 440 -14.88 -19.90 10.90
C ARG A 440 -14.48 -20.14 9.45
N PHE A 441 -13.32 -20.75 9.22
CA PHE A 441 -12.87 -20.97 7.84
C PHE A 441 -13.66 -22.06 7.14
N LEU A 442 -14.08 -23.14 7.81
CA LEU A 442 -14.97 -24.16 7.22
C LEU A 442 -16.34 -23.58 6.86
N TRP A 443 -16.88 -22.72 7.71
CA TRP A 443 -18.11 -22.00 7.40
C TRP A 443 -17.93 -21.10 6.18
N ARG A 444 -16.80 -20.38 6.09
CA ARG A 444 -16.49 -19.56 4.92
C ARG A 444 -16.29 -20.39 3.66
N MET A 445 -15.56 -21.48 3.75
CA MET A 445 -15.31 -22.43 2.66
C MET A 445 -16.62 -22.93 2.03
N ARG A 446 -17.67 -23.17 2.83
CA ARG A 446 -19.01 -23.52 2.29
C ARG A 446 -19.66 -22.43 1.43
N LYS A 447 -19.22 -21.18 1.58
CA LYS A 447 -19.77 -20.01 0.88
C LYS A 447 -18.89 -19.53 -0.25
N THR A 448 -17.68 -20.02 -0.37
CA THR A 448 -16.78 -19.71 -1.49
C THR A 448 -16.94 -20.70 -2.64
N HIS A 449 -16.68 -20.22 -3.84
CA HIS A 449 -16.71 -21.03 -5.04
C HIS A 449 -15.37 -21.72 -5.27
N LEU A 450 -14.28 -20.97 -5.27
CA LEU A 450 -12.92 -21.45 -5.51
C LEU A 450 -12.13 -21.54 -4.21
N TYR A 451 -11.48 -22.67 -3.96
CA TYR A 451 -10.44 -22.83 -2.95
C TYR A 451 -9.08 -22.93 -3.64
N ILE A 452 -8.16 -22.07 -3.26
CA ILE A 452 -6.79 -22.05 -3.75
C ILE A 452 -5.84 -22.50 -2.65
N ASN A 453 -5.11 -23.59 -2.88
CA ASN A 453 -3.91 -23.89 -2.12
C ASN A 453 -2.75 -23.19 -2.82
N GLY A 454 -2.37 -22.02 -2.30
CA GLY A 454 -1.57 -21.05 -3.04
C GLY A 454 -0.09 -21.15 -2.76
N GLY A 455 0.67 -21.40 -3.81
CA GLY A 455 2.10 -21.22 -3.95
C GLY A 455 3.02 -21.88 -2.93
N GLY A 456 4.29 -21.84 -3.21
CA GLY A 456 5.32 -22.37 -2.32
C GLY A 456 5.40 -23.90 -2.29
N SER A 457 6.32 -24.45 -1.49
CA SER A 457 6.48 -25.92 -1.31
C SER A 457 5.67 -26.41 -0.10
N LEU A 458 4.35 -26.38 -0.21
CA LEU A 458 3.43 -26.75 0.87
C LEU A 458 3.24 -28.27 0.99
N MET A 459 3.40 -29.01 -0.14
CA MET A 459 3.24 -30.46 -0.23
C MET A 459 4.58 -31.17 -0.04
N GLN A 460 5.15 -31.12 1.16
CA GLN A 460 6.40 -31.75 1.56
C GLN A 460 6.36 -32.16 3.03
N ASP A 461 7.18 -33.12 3.47
CA ASP A 461 7.27 -33.56 4.86
C ASP A 461 8.67 -33.43 5.50
N VAL A 462 9.60 -32.75 4.80
CA VAL A 462 10.97 -32.49 5.26
C VAL A 462 10.99 -31.60 6.51
N THR A 463 10.19 -30.52 6.47
CA THR A 463 10.16 -29.55 7.57
C THR A 463 9.11 -29.88 8.63
N SER A 464 7.96 -30.46 8.24
CA SER A 464 6.88 -30.78 9.17
C SER A 464 5.80 -31.68 8.58
N HIS A 465 5.64 -32.88 9.13
CA HIS A 465 4.50 -33.75 8.82
C HIS A 465 3.15 -33.10 9.14
N ARG A 466 3.07 -32.31 10.25
CA ARG A 466 1.82 -31.62 10.66
C ARG A 466 1.40 -30.56 9.64
N SER A 467 2.36 -29.88 9.01
CA SER A 467 2.08 -28.88 7.97
C SER A 467 1.45 -29.58 6.75
N LEU A 468 2.04 -30.65 6.26
CA LEU A 468 1.49 -31.44 5.16
C LEU A 468 0.06 -31.93 5.47
N TRP A 469 -0.16 -32.46 6.67
CA TRP A 469 -1.50 -32.94 7.08
C TRP A 469 -2.54 -31.81 7.12
N PHE A 470 -2.15 -30.62 7.55
CA PHE A 470 -3.03 -29.45 7.56
C PHE A 470 -3.48 -29.09 6.13
N TYR A 471 -2.55 -29.00 5.18
CA TYR A 471 -2.93 -28.67 3.79
C TYR A 471 -3.76 -29.77 3.14
N LEU A 472 -3.43 -31.03 3.34
CA LEU A 472 -4.24 -32.17 2.86
C LEU A 472 -5.66 -32.16 3.48
N PHE A 473 -5.78 -31.79 4.75
CA PHE A 473 -7.07 -31.61 5.42
C PHE A 473 -7.88 -30.50 4.76
N THR A 474 -7.30 -29.32 4.55
CA THR A 474 -8.03 -28.16 3.98
C THR A 474 -8.46 -28.45 2.54
N ILE A 475 -7.61 -29.05 1.71
CA ILE A 475 -7.93 -29.52 0.35
C ILE A 475 -9.12 -30.50 0.37
N SER A 476 -9.06 -31.52 1.22
CA SER A 476 -10.12 -32.53 1.31
C SER A 476 -11.46 -31.93 1.73
N TRP A 477 -11.45 -31.02 2.70
CA TRP A 477 -12.67 -30.34 3.16
C TRP A 477 -13.20 -29.35 2.14
N ALA A 478 -12.35 -28.65 1.42
CA ALA A 478 -12.77 -27.77 0.34
C ALA A 478 -13.58 -28.55 -0.71
N LYS A 479 -13.07 -29.69 -1.16
CA LYS A 479 -13.79 -30.53 -2.13
C LYS A 479 -15.09 -31.10 -1.58
N ARG A 480 -15.08 -31.61 -0.34
CA ARG A 480 -16.31 -32.11 0.33
C ARG A 480 -17.37 -31.05 0.50
N LEU A 481 -16.97 -29.82 0.75
CA LEU A 481 -17.88 -28.68 0.86
C LEU A 481 -18.31 -28.13 -0.50
N GLY A 482 -17.81 -28.69 -1.61
CA GLY A 482 -18.21 -28.46 -3.00
C GLY A 482 -17.53 -27.26 -3.64
N ASN A 483 -16.33 -26.88 -3.20
CA ASN A 483 -15.51 -25.91 -3.90
C ASN A 483 -14.87 -26.51 -5.15
N GLN A 484 -14.61 -25.69 -6.16
CA GLN A 484 -13.53 -25.96 -7.11
C GLN A 484 -12.21 -25.83 -6.34
N VAL A 485 -11.28 -26.75 -6.55
CA VAL A 485 -10.03 -26.82 -5.77
C VAL A 485 -8.83 -26.72 -6.70
N MET A 486 -8.03 -25.70 -6.51
CA MET A 486 -6.81 -25.44 -7.28
C MET A 486 -5.58 -25.45 -6.37
N MET A 487 -4.50 -26.03 -6.87
CA MET A 487 -3.15 -25.77 -6.36
C MET A 487 -2.47 -24.81 -7.33
N TYR A 488 -2.03 -23.65 -6.83
CA TYR A 488 -1.65 -22.49 -7.64
C TYR A 488 -0.15 -22.25 -7.60
N GLY A 489 0.56 -22.44 -8.73
CA GLY A 489 1.98 -22.14 -8.86
C GLY A 489 2.85 -22.83 -7.77
N CYS A 490 2.53 -24.09 -7.47
CA CYS A 490 3.11 -24.77 -6.30
C CYS A 490 4.30 -25.65 -6.67
N GLY A 491 5.19 -25.89 -5.68
CA GLY A 491 6.19 -26.96 -5.68
C GLY A 491 5.67 -28.18 -4.93
N ILE A 492 5.92 -29.36 -5.44
CA ILE A 492 5.53 -30.65 -4.85
C ILE A 492 6.77 -31.42 -4.44
N GLY A 493 6.74 -31.96 -3.23
CA GLY A 493 7.79 -32.81 -2.69
C GLY A 493 9.03 -32.05 -2.12
N PRO A 494 10.02 -32.85 -1.67
CA PRO A 494 9.96 -34.29 -1.51
C PRO A 494 9.05 -34.71 -0.34
N ILE A 495 8.37 -35.85 -0.50
CA ILE A 495 7.59 -36.50 0.56
C ILE A 495 8.25 -37.85 0.86
N HIS A 496 9.07 -37.89 1.93
CA HIS A 496 9.89 -39.08 2.25
C HIS A 496 9.09 -40.20 2.91
N SER A 497 8.11 -39.87 3.75
CA SER A 497 7.31 -40.88 4.43
C SER A 497 6.38 -41.60 3.48
N PRO A 498 6.48 -42.96 3.31
CA PRO A 498 5.59 -43.72 2.46
C PRO A 498 4.11 -43.58 2.83
N ALA A 499 3.82 -43.42 4.12
CA ALA A 499 2.44 -43.17 4.60
C ALA A 499 1.91 -41.82 4.17
N ASN A 500 2.74 -40.76 4.28
CA ASN A 500 2.39 -39.42 3.83
C ASN A 500 2.26 -39.38 2.31
N ARG A 501 3.15 -40.05 1.56
CA ARG A 501 3.11 -40.13 0.11
C ARG A 501 1.81 -40.78 -0.39
N ARG A 502 1.39 -41.92 0.20
CA ARG A 502 0.08 -42.55 -0.11
C ARG A 502 -1.11 -41.65 0.28
N ARG A 503 -1.01 -40.91 1.38
CA ARG A 503 -2.07 -40.00 1.80
C ARG A 503 -2.18 -38.78 0.85
N ALA A 504 -1.06 -38.17 0.48
CA ALA A 504 -0.99 -37.06 -0.45
C ALA A 504 -1.53 -37.47 -1.82
N SER A 505 -1.05 -38.58 -2.40
CA SER A 505 -1.56 -39.12 -3.67
C SER A 505 -3.07 -39.28 -3.65
N ARG A 506 -3.61 -39.91 -2.59
CA ARG A 506 -5.06 -40.17 -2.49
C ARG A 506 -5.86 -38.83 -2.39
N VAL A 507 -5.38 -37.86 -1.67
CA VAL A 507 -6.07 -36.56 -1.51
C VAL A 507 -5.99 -35.74 -2.78
N LEU A 508 -4.82 -35.64 -3.39
CA LEU A 508 -4.64 -34.91 -4.67
C LEU A 508 -5.49 -35.53 -5.78
N GLN A 509 -5.46 -36.86 -5.92
CA GLN A 509 -6.25 -37.58 -6.90
C GLN A 509 -7.77 -37.39 -6.75
N LYS A 510 -8.28 -37.27 -5.53
CA LYS A 510 -9.73 -37.22 -5.26
C LYS A 510 -10.29 -35.81 -5.09
N SER A 511 -9.45 -34.86 -4.67
CA SER A 511 -9.95 -33.60 -4.15
C SER A 511 -9.44 -32.36 -4.88
N VAL A 512 -8.51 -32.49 -5.82
CA VAL A 512 -7.99 -31.37 -6.60
C VAL A 512 -8.53 -31.42 -8.02
N ASP A 513 -8.94 -30.27 -8.55
CA ASP A 513 -9.45 -30.13 -9.92
C ASP A 513 -8.34 -29.75 -10.91
N ALA A 514 -7.44 -28.84 -10.50
CA ALA A 514 -6.29 -28.44 -11.29
C ALA A 514 -5.08 -28.14 -10.41
N ILE A 515 -3.89 -28.44 -10.93
CA ILE A 515 -2.59 -28.16 -10.31
C ILE A 515 -1.74 -27.40 -11.32
N THR A 516 -1.34 -26.19 -11.00
CA THR A 516 -0.30 -25.49 -11.75
C THR A 516 1.01 -25.58 -10.96
N LEU A 517 2.07 -25.97 -11.65
CA LEU A 517 3.39 -26.25 -11.08
C LEU A 517 4.39 -25.18 -11.50
N ARG A 518 5.33 -24.85 -10.62
CA ARG A 518 6.37 -23.85 -10.91
C ARG A 518 7.68 -24.45 -11.42
N ASP A 519 7.82 -25.77 -11.41
CA ASP A 519 9.03 -26.47 -11.84
C ASP A 519 8.69 -27.89 -12.37
N THR A 520 9.61 -28.46 -13.14
CA THR A 520 9.46 -29.79 -13.79
C THR A 520 9.56 -30.94 -12.79
N HIS A 521 10.41 -30.80 -11.77
CA HIS A 521 10.59 -31.83 -10.74
C HIS A 521 9.29 -32.10 -9.97
N SER A 522 8.49 -31.06 -9.73
CA SER A 522 7.17 -31.22 -9.13
C SER A 522 6.22 -32.06 -9.98
N ALA A 523 6.37 -32.03 -11.32
CA ALA A 523 5.59 -32.88 -12.22
C ALA A 523 6.02 -34.35 -12.12
N GLU A 524 7.33 -34.61 -12.11
CA GLU A 524 7.91 -35.94 -11.91
C GLU A 524 7.46 -36.55 -10.58
N GLU A 525 7.45 -35.77 -9.51
CA GLU A 525 7.01 -36.20 -8.17
C GLU A 525 5.51 -36.58 -8.15
N LEU A 526 4.66 -35.82 -8.87
CA LEU A 526 3.24 -36.20 -9.04
C LEU A 526 3.05 -37.46 -9.84
N GLU A 527 3.83 -37.67 -10.91
CA GLU A 527 3.81 -38.86 -11.71
C GLU A 527 4.22 -40.09 -10.91
N ASP A 528 5.33 -39.99 -10.15
CA ASP A 528 5.80 -41.03 -9.24
C ASP A 528 4.80 -41.39 -8.14
N MET A 529 3.99 -40.41 -7.70
CA MET A 529 2.90 -40.63 -6.77
C MET A 529 1.64 -41.24 -7.45
N GLY A 530 1.62 -41.39 -8.77
CA GLY A 530 0.47 -41.86 -9.53
C GLY A 530 -0.72 -40.88 -9.53
N VAL A 531 -0.47 -39.57 -9.48
CA VAL A 531 -1.51 -38.54 -9.52
C VAL A 531 -1.80 -38.14 -10.96
N THR A 532 -2.90 -38.63 -11.50
CA THR A 532 -3.27 -38.50 -12.95
C THR A 532 -4.61 -37.82 -13.18
N LYS A 533 -5.48 -37.72 -12.16
CA LYS A 533 -6.83 -37.21 -12.33
C LYS A 533 -6.96 -35.70 -12.38
N PRO A 534 -6.26 -34.90 -11.53
CA PRO A 534 -6.30 -33.44 -11.67
C PRO A 534 -5.62 -33.03 -12.98
N GLN A 535 -6.09 -31.90 -13.55
CA GLN A 535 -5.39 -31.29 -14.66
C GLN A 535 -4.06 -30.72 -14.15
N VAL A 536 -2.93 -31.26 -14.61
CA VAL A 536 -1.59 -30.80 -14.23
C VAL A 536 -1.04 -29.92 -15.34
N ILE A 537 -0.60 -28.70 -15.01
CA ILE A 537 -0.13 -27.70 -15.96
C ILE A 537 1.20 -27.16 -15.45
N LEU A 538 2.24 -27.25 -16.27
CA LEU A 538 3.52 -26.59 -15.99
C LEU A 538 3.37 -25.07 -16.23
N SER A 539 3.66 -24.30 -15.22
CA SER A 539 3.58 -22.84 -15.18
C SER A 539 4.90 -22.27 -14.64
N ALA A 540 4.84 -21.18 -13.92
CA ALA A 540 5.99 -20.58 -13.21
C ALA A 540 5.60 -20.18 -11.77
N ASP A 541 6.62 -19.76 -10.99
CA ASP A 541 6.37 -19.19 -9.67
C ASP A 541 5.54 -17.89 -9.83
N PRO A 542 4.44 -17.72 -9.08
CA PRO A 542 3.55 -16.57 -9.24
C PRO A 542 4.24 -15.21 -9.06
N THR A 543 5.35 -15.18 -8.33
CA THR A 543 6.04 -13.91 -7.99
C THR A 543 6.79 -13.27 -9.15
N VAL A 544 6.97 -13.98 -10.28
CA VAL A 544 7.67 -13.42 -11.45
C VAL A 544 6.93 -12.27 -12.14
N ILE A 545 5.63 -12.12 -11.88
CA ILE A 545 4.83 -11.01 -12.45
C ILE A 545 4.90 -9.73 -11.61
N LEU A 546 5.40 -9.81 -10.37
CA LEU A 546 5.41 -8.66 -9.48
C LEU A 546 6.46 -7.63 -9.93
N PRO A 547 6.10 -6.35 -9.97
CA PRO A 547 7.03 -5.29 -10.31
C PRO A 547 8.02 -5.02 -9.17
N ALA A 548 9.19 -4.53 -9.51
CA ALA A 548 10.07 -3.87 -8.57
C ALA A 548 9.51 -2.48 -8.19
N ALA A 549 9.82 -2.02 -6.99
CA ALA A 549 9.58 -0.62 -6.63
C ALA A 549 10.38 0.30 -7.56
N PRO A 550 9.90 1.53 -7.83
CA PRO A 550 10.65 2.52 -8.59
C PRO A 550 12.06 2.74 -8.00
N ALA A 551 13.05 2.99 -8.88
CA ALA A 551 14.45 3.12 -8.47
C ALA A 551 14.64 4.14 -7.34
N GLN A 552 13.94 5.28 -7.40
CA GLN A 552 14.01 6.34 -6.39
C GLN A 552 13.52 5.89 -5.00
N VAL A 553 12.55 4.97 -4.95
CA VAL A 553 12.07 4.38 -3.69
C VAL A 553 13.15 3.48 -3.09
N VAL A 554 13.77 2.68 -3.93
CA VAL A 554 14.89 1.80 -3.55
C VAL A 554 16.07 2.62 -3.07
N ASP A 555 16.41 3.70 -3.78
CA ASP A 555 17.47 4.64 -3.43
C ASP A 555 17.19 5.26 -2.05
N GLY A 556 15.96 5.72 -1.79
CA GLY A 556 15.56 6.24 -0.48
C GLY A 556 15.62 5.19 0.65
N ILE A 557 15.34 3.91 0.36
CA ILE A 557 15.52 2.82 1.32
C ILE A 557 17.00 2.65 1.65
N LEU A 558 17.87 2.63 0.65
CA LEU A 558 19.32 2.49 0.82
C LEU A 558 19.89 3.66 1.63
N GLU A 559 19.56 4.90 1.26
CA GLU A 559 19.97 6.11 1.98
C GLU A 559 19.53 6.11 3.44
N SER A 560 18.31 5.63 3.74
CA SER A 560 17.81 5.52 5.12
C SER A 560 18.62 4.57 5.99
N GLN A 561 19.37 3.67 5.35
CA GLN A 561 20.30 2.71 6.00
C GLN A 561 21.76 3.17 5.91
N GLY A 562 22.04 4.40 5.43
CA GLY A 562 23.38 4.94 5.27
C GLY A 562 24.17 4.30 4.11
N ILE A 563 23.46 3.76 3.11
CA ILE A 563 24.03 3.11 1.93
C ILE A 563 23.96 4.07 0.75
N ASP A 564 25.05 4.26 0.03
CA ASP A 564 25.09 5.08 -1.18
C ASP A 564 24.19 4.44 -2.27
N PRO A 565 23.12 5.09 -2.74
CA PRO A 565 22.25 4.53 -3.76
C PRO A 565 22.93 4.34 -5.12
N HIS A 566 24.05 5.00 -5.37
CA HIS A 566 24.80 4.89 -6.62
C HIS A 566 26.00 3.92 -6.54
N GLY A 567 26.18 3.29 -5.38
CA GLY A 567 27.20 2.27 -5.16
C GLY A 567 26.97 1.00 -6.00
N ARG A 568 27.99 0.17 -6.07
CA ARG A 568 27.94 -1.14 -6.74
C ARG A 568 27.87 -2.24 -5.69
N TYR A 569 26.88 -3.12 -5.80
CA TYR A 569 26.53 -4.07 -4.74
C TYR A 569 26.41 -5.50 -5.27
N ILE A 570 26.78 -6.47 -4.43
CA ILE A 570 26.45 -7.89 -4.59
C ILE A 570 25.54 -8.34 -3.46
N GLY A 571 24.40 -8.97 -3.80
CA GLY A 571 23.42 -9.43 -2.83
C GLY A 571 23.71 -10.83 -2.30
N PHE A 572 23.56 -11.04 -1.00
CA PHE A 572 23.63 -12.36 -0.35
C PHE A 572 22.31 -12.65 0.37
N ALA A 573 21.60 -13.71 -0.03
CA ALA A 573 20.38 -14.17 0.63
C ALA A 573 20.61 -15.55 1.24
N LEU A 574 21.10 -15.55 2.47
CA LEU A 574 21.49 -16.74 3.23
C LEU A 574 20.38 -17.20 4.17
N ARG A 575 20.42 -18.49 4.57
CA ARG A 575 19.51 -19.03 5.58
C ARG A 575 20.22 -20.01 6.49
N PRO A 576 19.81 -20.13 7.77
CA PRO A 576 20.29 -21.19 8.62
C PRO A 576 19.74 -22.54 8.13
N TRP A 577 20.63 -23.49 7.94
CA TRP A 577 20.35 -24.86 7.53
C TRP A 577 21.35 -25.81 8.18
N PRO A 578 21.04 -27.09 8.41
CA PRO A 578 22.06 -28.05 8.88
C PRO A 578 23.30 -27.98 7.98
N GLY A 579 24.47 -27.84 8.58
CA GLY A 579 25.75 -27.69 7.87
C GLY A 579 26.12 -26.22 7.51
N PHE A 580 25.21 -25.25 7.58
CA PHE A 580 25.50 -23.86 7.22
C PHE A 580 26.61 -23.22 8.11
N GLU A 581 26.58 -23.47 9.40
CA GLU A 581 27.58 -22.90 10.36
C GLU A 581 29.01 -23.24 9.96
N ALA A 582 29.25 -24.48 9.51
CA ALA A 582 30.57 -24.93 9.05
C ALA A 582 30.98 -24.26 7.70
N LYS A 583 30.04 -23.71 6.96
CA LYS A 583 30.27 -23.07 5.67
C LYS A 583 30.19 -21.52 5.74
N ALA A 584 29.85 -20.95 6.88
CA ALA A 584 29.68 -19.50 7.01
C ALA A 584 30.93 -18.72 6.61
N ALA A 585 32.12 -19.21 6.93
CA ALA A 585 33.41 -18.63 6.54
C ALA A 585 33.61 -18.60 5.01
N VAL A 586 33.10 -19.60 4.27
CA VAL A 586 33.15 -19.66 2.81
C VAL A 586 32.37 -18.51 2.19
N PHE A 587 31.18 -18.22 2.73
CA PHE A 587 30.36 -17.09 2.27
C PHE A 587 31.01 -15.75 2.59
N GLY A 588 31.63 -15.61 3.78
CA GLY A 588 32.37 -14.41 4.16
C GLY A 588 33.57 -14.16 3.24
N ALA A 589 34.38 -15.19 2.96
CA ALA A 589 35.50 -15.10 2.05
C ALA A 589 35.08 -14.80 0.59
N ALA A 590 33.96 -15.37 0.13
CA ALA A 590 33.42 -15.07 -1.19
C ALA A 590 32.89 -13.63 -1.30
N ALA A 591 32.33 -13.09 -0.21
CA ALA A 591 31.90 -11.70 -0.15
C ALA A 591 33.10 -10.72 -0.17
N ASP A 592 34.16 -11.01 0.61
CA ASP A 592 35.41 -10.27 0.55
C ASP A 592 36.03 -10.30 -0.86
N TYR A 593 36.05 -11.47 -1.49
CA TYR A 593 36.53 -11.62 -2.87
C TYR A 593 35.78 -10.75 -3.88
N ALA A 594 34.45 -10.69 -3.80
CA ALA A 594 33.65 -9.86 -4.69
C ALA A 594 33.93 -8.37 -4.50
N TYR A 595 34.21 -7.94 -3.27
CA TYR A 595 34.64 -6.56 -2.99
C TYR A 595 36.02 -6.28 -3.52
N GLU A 596 37.00 -7.13 -3.20
CA GLU A 596 38.40 -6.93 -3.57
C GLU A 596 38.64 -7.00 -5.09
N THR A 597 37.94 -7.90 -5.80
CA THR A 597 38.16 -8.16 -7.22
C THR A 597 37.32 -7.25 -8.13
N TYR A 598 36.06 -7.01 -7.76
CA TYR A 598 35.08 -6.33 -8.61
C TYR A 598 34.62 -4.98 -8.08
N GLY A 599 35.00 -4.60 -6.86
CA GLY A 599 34.49 -3.40 -6.17
C GLY A 599 33.00 -3.49 -5.86
N LEU A 600 32.48 -4.69 -5.66
CA LEU A 600 31.08 -4.93 -5.31
C LEU A 600 30.93 -5.04 -3.79
N THR A 601 30.31 -4.03 -3.17
CA THR A 601 30.07 -4.06 -1.73
C THR A 601 29.00 -5.09 -1.38
N PRO A 602 29.29 -6.04 -0.46
CA PRO A 602 28.33 -7.06 -0.06
C PRO A 602 27.14 -6.49 0.72
N VAL A 603 25.92 -6.88 0.30
CA VAL A 603 24.66 -6.55 0.97
C VAL A 603 23.89 -7.82 1.28
N PHE A 604 23.64 -8.09 2.57
CA PHE A 604 22.83 -9.21 2.98
C PHE A 604 21.36 -8.83 2.99
N LEU A 605 20.54 -9.62 2.26
CA LEU A 605 19.13 -9.39 2.00
C LEU A 605 18.27 -10.53 2.61
N PRO A 606 17.79 -10.41 3.87
CA PRO A 606 16.98 -11.43 4.51
C PRO A 606 15.60 -11.58 3.84
N ILE A 607 15.22 -12.81 3.49
CA ILE A 607 13.88 -13.17 2.99
C ILE A 607 12.94 -13.52 4.14
N GLU A 608 13.46 -14.18 5.17
CA GLU A 608 12.71 -14.51 6.37
C GLU A 608 13.35 -13.82 7.59
N ARG A 609 12.70 -12.75 8.03
CA ARG A 609 13.24 -11.82 9.03
C ARG A 609 13.81 -12.46 10.29
N ARG A 610 13.14 -13.50 10.81
CA ARG A 610 13.54 -14.12 12.10
C ARG A 610 14.70 -15.08 11.99
N LEU A 611 14.95 -15.65 10.83
CA LEU A 611 15.94 -16.70 10.64
C LEU A 611 17.18 -16.19 9.89
N ASP A 612 16.99 -15.46 8.80
CA ASP A 612 18.06 -15.15 7.85
C ASP A 612 19.08 -14.12 8.37
N VAL A 613 18.65 -13.23 9.27
CA VAL A 613 19.53 -12.22 9.87
C VAL A 613 20.67 -12.90 10.64
N GLY A 614 20.38 -14.00 11.36
CA GLY A 614 21.40 -14.77 12.07
C GLY A 614 22.43 -15.41 11.13
N ALA A 615 21.98 -15.95 10.00
CA ALA A 615 22.88 -16.51 8.99
C ALA A 615 23.76 -15.43 8.34
N ALA A 616 23.18 -14.25 8.02
CA ALA A 616 23.90 -13.12 7.53
C ALA A 616 24.97 -12.62 8.51
N GLN A 617 24.61 -12.46 9.78
CA GLN A 617 25.56 -12.08 10.84
C GLN A 617 26.69 -13.08 11.01
N LEU A 618 26.38 -14.38 10.94
CA LEU A 618 27.41 -15.42 11.06
C LEU A 618 28.41 -15.39 9.90
N ALA A 619 27.94 -15.20 8.66
CA ALA A 619 28.84 -15.03 7.52
C ALA A 619 29.66 -13.72 7.62
N ALA A 620 29.02 -12.62 8.03
CA ALA A 620 29.65 -11.32 8.19
C ALA A 620 30.78 -11.30 9.25
N GLN A 621 30.71 -12.14 10.30
CA GLN A 621 31.78 -12.27 11.29
C GLN A 621 33.11 -12.74 10.69
N HIS A 622 33.10 -13.40 9.55
CA HIS A 622 34.27 -13.88 8.84
C HIS A 622 34.78 -12.92 7.74
N MET A 623 34.11 -11.75 7.59
CA MET A 623 34.44 -10.76 6.57
C MET A 623 35.41 -9.69 7.06
N LYS A 624 36.19 -9.14 6.11
CA LYS A 624 37.06 -7.96 6.29
C LYS A 624 36.53 -6.75 5.52
N ALA A 625 35.83 -6.98 4.41
CA ALA A 625 35.28 -5.94 3.56
C ALA A 625 34.11 -5.19 4.27
N PRO A 626 33.91 -3.90 3.93
CA PRO A 626 32.69 -3.20 4.33
C PRO A 626 31.47 -3.91 3.77
N HIS A 627 30.43 -4.04 4.57
CA HIS A 627 29.21 -4.75 4.21
C HIS A 627 28.00 -4.18 4.92
N TYR A 628 26.81 -4.54 4.43
CA TYR A 628 25.53 -4.13 5.03
C TYR A 628 24.63 -5.33 5.23
N ILE A 629 23.82 -5.30 6.30
CA ILE A 629 22.75 -6.27 6.56
C ILE A 629 21.46 -5.46 6.60
N LEU A 630 20.65 -5.56 5.54
CA LEU A 630 19.42 -4.78 5.42
C LEU A 630 18.28 -5.40 6.24
N PRO A 631 17.41 -4.57 6.85
CA PRO A 631 16.18 -5.06 7.43
C PRO A 631 15.21 -5.49 6.33
N GLN A 632 14.31 -6.43 6.62
CA GLN A 632 13.20 -6.76 5.74
C GLN A 632 12.22 -5.59 5.65
N THR A 633 11.85 -5.19 4.44
CA THR A 633 11.00 -4.02 4.18
C THR A 633 9.51 -4.24 4.46
N GLY A 634 9.07 -5.51 4.52
CA GLY A 634 7.65 -5.86 4.70
C GLY A 634 6.76 -5.63 3.46
N ARG A 635 7.34 -5.20 2.32
CA ARG A 635 6.66 -5.04 1.02
C ARG A 635 7.42 -5.81 -0.05
N SER A 636 6.69 -6.52 -0.91
CA SER A 636 7.28 -7.36 -1.96
C SER A 636 7.98 -6.53 -3.02
N ASP A 637 7.37 -5.43 -3.48
CA ASP A 637 7.93 -4.51 -4.48
C ASP A 637 9.26 -3.88 -4.01
N HIS A 638 9.34 -3.47 -2.74
CA HIS A 638 10.60 -2.97 -2.14
C HIS A 638 11.67 -4.06 -2.10
N THR A 639 11.30 -5.28 -1.69
CA THR A 639 12.25 -6.40 -1.65
C THR A 639 12.75 -6.73 -3.05
N ILE A 640 11.85 -6.83 -4.04
CA ILE A 640 12.20 -7.05 -5.45
C ILE A 640 13.09 -5.92 -5.97
N GLY A 641 12.78 -4.66 -5.65
CA GLY A 641 13.57 -3.50 -6.02
C GLY A 641 14.98 -3.51 -5.43
N LEU A 642 15.15 -3.97 -4.19
CA LEU A 642 16.48 -4.14 -3.59
C LEU A 642 17.30 -5.21 -4.33
N PHE A 643 16.70 -6.33 -4.73
CA PHE A 643 17.37 -7.32 -5.57
C PHE A 643 17.72 -6.76 -6.96
N ALA A 644 16.82 -5.99 -7.55
CA ALA A 644 17.08 -5.31 -8.84
C ALA A 644 18.26 -4.33 -8.81
N ARG A 645 18.60 -3.83 -7.62
CA ARG A 645 19.74 -2.90 -7.40
C ARG A 645 21.10 -3.58 -7.32
N MET A 646 21.11 -4.92 -7.14
CA MET A 646 22.33 -5.70 -7.07
C MET A 646 22.90 -5.96 -8.46
N GLN A 647 24.23 -5.99 -8.56
CA GLN A 647 24.93 -6.36 -9.81
C GLN A 647 24.94 -7.88 -10.04
N ALA A 648 24.97 -8.64 -8.94
CA ALA A 648 24.84 -10.09 -8.92
C ALA A 648 24.28 -10.52 -7.58
N VAL A 649 23.71 -11.73 -7.49
CA VAL A 649 23.14 -12.27 -6.27
C VAL A 649 23.59 -13.70 -6.03
N VAL A 650 24.08 -13.96 -4.81
CA VAL A 650 24.38 -15.32 -4.30
C VAL A 650 23.27 -15.71 -3.31
N SER A 651 22.58 -16.82 -3.57
CA SER A 651 21.43 -17.15 -2.73
C SER A 651 21.23 -18.62 -2.43
N MET A 652 20.87 -18.88 -1.16
CA MET A 652 20.27 -20.12 -0.68
C MET A 652 18.73 -20.06 -0.70
N ARG A 653 18.13 -18.87 -0.88
CA ARG A 653 16.68 -18.65 -0.86
C ARG A 653 16.10 -18.65 -2.27
N LEU A 654 15.15 -19.56 -2.52
CA LEU A 654 14.50 -19.66 -3.83
C LEU A 654 13.89 -18.34 -4.29
N HIS A 655 13.12 -17.64 -3.44
CA HIS A 655 12.47 -16.39 -3.86
C HIS A 655 13.46 -15.26 -4.14
N ALA A 656 14.61 -15.23 -3.46
CA ALA A 656 15.67 -14.30 -3.84
C ALA A 656 16.20 -14.57 -5.25
N LEU A 657 16.33 -15.85 -5.65
CA LEU A 657 16.69 -16.22 -7.01
C LEU A 657 15.58 -15.87 -8.01
N VAL A 658 14.30 -16.11 -7.64
CA VAL A 658 13.15 -15.77 -8.50
C VAL A 658 13.06 -14.25 -8.70
N PHE A 659 13.21 -13.45 -7.63
CA PHE A 659 13.21 -11.99 -7.70
C PHE A 659 14.36 -11.47 -8.56
N SER A 660 15.57 -11.98 -8.36
CA SER A 660 16.74 -11.60 -9.14
C SER A 660 16.59 -11.96 -10.61
N ALA A 661 16.13 -13.19 -10.90
CA ALA A 661 15.84 -13.62 -12.28
C ALA A 661 14.78 -12.73 -12.93
N GLY A 662 13.70 -12.40 -12.19
CA GLY A 662 12.63 -11.53 -12.65
C GLY A 662 13.05 -10.10 -12.99
N GLN A 663 14.19 -9.65 -12.45
CA GLN A 663 14.78 -8.33 -12.71
C GLN A 663 16.03 -8.41 -13.61
N GLY A 664 16.37 -9.58 -14.11
CA GLY A 664 17.52 -9.77 -14.99
C GLY A 664 18.87 -9.64 -14.28
N VAL A 665 18.94 -9.86 -12.99
CA VAL A 665 20.19 -9.83 -12.23
C VAL A 665 20.88 -11.19 -12.30
N PRO A 666 22.17 -11.26 -12.67
CA PRO A 666 22.96 -12.49 -12.63
C PRO A 666 22.93 -13.15 -11.26
N LEU A 667 22.80 -14.46 -11.21
CA LEU A 667 22.57 -15.18 -9.96
C LEU A 667 23.41 -16.44 -9.81
N VAL A 668 23.76 -16.76 -8.58
CA VAL A 668 24.47 -17.96 -8.15
C VAL A 668 23.60 -18.65 -7.08
N GLY A 669 23.28 -19.92 -7.31
CA GLY A 669 22.53 -20.73 -6.35
C GLY A 669 23.43 -21.54 -5.43
N VAL A 670 23.10 -21.58 -4.12
CA VAL A 670 23.66 -22.56 -3.20
C VAL A 670 22.57 -23.53 -2.77
N VAL A 671 22.67 -24.75 -3.26
CA VAL A 671 21.61 -25.76 -3.20
C VAL A 671 21.69 -26.51 -1.87
N TYR A 672 20.68 -26.33 -1.03
CA TYR A 672 20.43 -27.14 0.16
C TYR A 672 19.14 -27.95 0.03
N ASP A 673 18.36 -27.67 -0.99
CA ASP A 673 17.07 -28.27 -1.27
C ASP A 673 16.88 -28.29 -2.80
N GLN A 674 16.39 -29.39 -3.34
CA GLN A 674 16.27 -29.65 -4.77
C GLN A 674 15.44 -28.59 -5.55
N LYS A 675 14.52 -27.88 -4.87
CA LYS A 675 13.74 -26.78 -5.48
C LYS A 675 14.61 -25.68 -6.06
N ILE A 676 15.84 -25.46 -5.52
CA ILE A 676 16.76 -24.44 -6.00
C ILE A 676 17.37 -24.87 -7.32
N SER A 677 17.95 -26.07 -7.40
CA SER A 677 18.50 -26.62 -8.65
C SER A 677 17.41 -26.80 -9.71
N SER A 678 16.21 -27.24 -9.33
CA SER A 678 15.06 -27.38 -10.26
C SER A 678 14.67 -26.04 -10.87
N PHE A 679 14.60 -24.98 -10.07
CA PHE A 679 14.30 -23.64 -10.59
C PHE A 679 15.40 -23.14 -11.53
N LEU A 680 16.67 -23.27 -11.12
CA LEU A 680 17.81 -22.82 -11.94
C LEU A 680 17.87 -23.57 -13.28
N SER A 681 17.70 -24.89 -13.26
CA SER A 681 17.61 -25.69 -14.48
C SER A 681 16.41 -25.28 -15.35
N TYR A 682 15.26 -24.99 -14.74
CA TYR A 682 14.06 -24.56 -15.45
C TYR A 682 14.24 -23.24 -16.20
N ILE A 683 15.03 -22.30 -15.66
CA ILE A 683 15.38 -21.03 -16.32
C ILE A 683 16.65 -21.12 -17.18
N GLY A 684 17.25 -22.31 -17.32
CA GLY A 684 18.47 -22.51 -18.11
C GLY A 684 19.74 -21.92 -17.47
N GLN A 685 19.79 -21.87 -16.13
CA GLN A 685 20.94 -21.37 -15.35
C GLN A 685 21.76 -22.54 -14.78
N ASP A 686 23.09 -22.40 -14.86
CA ASP A 686 24.04 -23.45 -14.50
C ASP A 686 24.99 -23.07 -13.34
N LEU A 687 24.90 -21.81 -12.85
CA LEU A 687 25.75 -21.34 -11.76
C LEU A 687 25.18 -21.72 -10.39
N TYR A 688 25.43 -22.98 -9.99
CA TYR A 688 25.05 -23.41 -8.65
C TYR A 688 25.96 -24.54 -8.11
N THR A 689 26.02 -24.63 -6.78
CA THR A 689 26.76 -25.68 -6.06
C THR A 689 25.96 -26.16 -4.85
N GLY A 690 26.17 -27.41 -4.43
CA GLY A 690 25.55 -27.95 -3.20
C GLY A 690 26.13 -27.29 -1.93
N LEU A 691 25.30 -27.08 -0.90
CA LEU A 691 25.77 -26.51 0.37
C LEU A 691 26.87 -27.36 1.02
N ASP A 692 26.74 -28.67 0.97
CA ASP A 692 27.72 -29.60 1.55
C ASP A 692 29.05 -29.60 0.79
N GLU A 693 28.99 -29.34 -0.52
CA GLU A 693 30.12 -29.35 -1.45
C GLU A 693 30.77 -27.97 -1.67
N VAL A 694 30.09 -26.88 -1.22
CA VAL A 694 30.56 -25.52 -1.46
C VAL A 694 31.93 -25.29 -0.85
N THR A 695 32.86 -24.81 -1.69
CA THR A 695 34.20 -24.35 -1.30
C THR A 695 34.37 -22.89 -1.70
N GLU A 696 35.39 -22.26 -1.16
CA GLU A 696 35.72 -20.87 -1.48
C GLU A 696 36.06 -20.73 -2.96
N GLU A 697 36.84 -21.65 -3.53
CA GLU A 697 37.24 -21.65 -4.94
C GLU A 697 36.02 -21.80 -5.88
N ALA A 698 35.10 -22.73 -5.55
CA ALA A 698 33.91 -22.95 -6.35
C ALA A 698 32.99 -21.73 -6.36
N LEU A 699 32.81 -21.11 -5.18
CA LEU A 699 31.93 -19.94 -5.05
C LEU A 699 32.54 -18.70 -5.74
N ARG A 700 33.86 -18.50 -5.66
CA ARG A 700 34.59 -17.47 -6.41
C ARG A 700 34.40 -17.65 -7.92
N ALA A 701 34.60 -18.86 -8.43
CA ALA A 701 34.41 -19.16 -9.85
C ALA A 701 32.99 -18.87 -10.34
N HIS A 702 31.98 -19.18 -9.52
CA HIS A 702 30.59 -18.84 -9.82
C HIS A 702 30.33 -17.32 -9.79
N ILE A 703 30.94 -16.60 -8.85
CA ILE A 703 30.85 -15.13 -8.80
C ILE A 703 31.50 -14.51 -10.04
N ASP A 704 32.66 -15.01 -10.46
CA ASP A 704 33.33 -14.57 -11.68
C ASP A 704 32.42 -14.75 -12.90
N ALA A 705 31.84 -15.92 -13.06
CA ALA A 705 30.93 -16.23 -14.14
C ALA A 705 29.65 -15.38 -14.10
N ALA A 706 29.11 -15.10 -12.91
CA ALA A 706 27.97 -14.20 -12.75
C ALA A 706 28.34 -12.75 -13.07
N CYS A 707 29.47 -12.26 -12.60
CA CYS A 707 29.96 -10.92 -12.91
C CYS A 707 30.24 -10.71 -14.41
N ALA A 708 30.69 -11.74 -15.12
CA ALA A 708 30.84 -11.71 -16.57
C ALA A 708 29.52 -11.56 -17.34
N ARG A 709 28.39 -11.88 -16.70
CA ARG A 709 27.04 -11.75 -17.28
C ARG A 709 26.36 -10.40 -16.95
N ILE A 710 27.02 -9.50 -16.23
CA ILE A 710 26.48 -8.16 -15.92
C ILE A 710 26.33 -7.36 -17.22
N GLY A 711 25.11 -6.92 -17.53
CA GLY A 711 24.81 -6.18 -18.75
C GLY A 711 24.62 -7.03 -20.02
N ASP A 712 24.63 -8.36 -19.92
CA ASP A 712 24.28 -9.25 -21.03
C ASP A 712 22.77 -9.30 -21.25
N GLU A 713 22.26 -8.47 -22.15
CA GLU A 713 20.83 -8.38 -22.46
C GLU A 713 20.25 -9.71 -22.99
N ALA A 714 21.00 -10.50 -23.70
CA ALA A 714 20.54 -11.78 -24.23
C ALA A 714 20.32 -12.82 -23.11
N PHE A 715 21.18 -12.79 -22.07
CA PHE A 715 20.99 -13.57 -20.87
C PHE A 715 19.74 -13.14 -20.09
N LEU A 716 19.48 -11.83 -20.02
CA LEU A 716 18.44 -11.20 -19.21
C LEU A 716 17.05 -11.32 -19.85
N SER A 717 16.89 -11.10 -21.15
CA SER A 717 15.58 -10.98 -21.81
C SER A 717 14.92 -12.34 -22.12
N GLY A 718 15.69 -13.36 -22.48
CA GLY A 718 15.15 -14.63 -23.00
C GLY A 718 14.44 -15.49 -21.93
N GLY A 719 14.94 -15.50 -20.69
CA GLY A 719 14.39 -16.33 -19.62
C GLY A 719 13.18 -15.72 -18.91
N VAL A 720 13.22 -14.44 -18.62
CA VAL A 720 12.23 -13.71 -17.83
C VAL A 720 10.89 -13.58 -18.56
N GLU A 721 10.94 -13.17 -19.83
CA GLU A 721 9.71 -13.02 -20.63
C GLU A 721 9.02 -14.37 -20.83
N ARG A 722 9.79 -15.44 -21.07
CA ARG A 722 9.27 -16.79 -21.11
C ARG A 722 8.59 -17.21 -19.81
N LEU A 723 9.19 -16.91 -18.64
CA LEU A 723 8.60 -17.21 -17.34
C LEU A 723 7.28 -16.46 -17.13
N ARG A 724 7.20 -15.17 -17.49
CA ARG A 724 5.98 -14.36 -17.39
C ARG A 724 4.87 -14.88 -18.31
N GLN A 725 5.21 -15.30 -19.52
CA GLN A 725 4.23 -15.90 -20.45
C GLN A 725 3.68 -17.22 -19.93
N VAL A 726 4.53 -18.06 -19.35
CA VAL A 726 4.13 -19.36 -18.81
C VAL A 726 3.37 -19.17 -17.49
N GLU A 727 3.69 -18.14 -16.70
CA GLU A 727 2.99 -17.82 -15.44
C GLU A 727 1.51 -17.52 -15.67
N ARG A 728 1.12 -16.87 -16.75
CA ARG A 728 -0.29 -16.60 -17.11
C ARG A 728 -1.20 -17.83 -17.06
N ARG A 729 -0.64 -19.03 -17.20
CA ARG A 729 -1.40 -20.28 -17.05
C ARG A 729 -1.98 -20.45 -15.65
N ASN A 730 -1.39 -19.84 -14.63
CA ASN A 730 -1.93 -19.83 -13.27
C ASN A 730 -3.29 -19.11 -13.24
N SER A 731 -3.32 -17.87 -13.71
CA SER A 731 -4.55 -17.06 -13.73
C SER A 731 -5.60 -17.58 -14.71
N GLU A 732 -5.20 -18.07 -15.88
CA GLU A 732 -6.10 -18.71 -16.85
C GLU A 732 -6.79 -19.95 -16.25
N THR A 733 -6.06 -20.77 -15.50
CA THR A 733 -6.61 -21.94 -14.80
C THR A 733 -7.59 -21.51 -13.70
N ALA A 734 -7.24 -20.47 -12.92
CA ALA A 734 -8.11 -19.93 -11.89
C ALA A 734 -9.42 -19.36 -12.50
N ARG A 735 -9.33 -18.64 -13.62
CA ARG A 735 -10.48 -18.13 -14.38
C ARG A 735 -11.40 -19.29 -14.83
N MET A 736 -10.83 -20.31 -15.46
CA MET A 736 -11.59 -21.48 -15.90
C MET A 736 -12.36 -22.15 -14.75
N LEU A 737 -11.75 -22.23 -13.56
CA LEU A 737 -12.41 -22.83 -12.39
C LEU A 737 -13.44 -21.90 -11.73
N LEU A 738 -13.31 -20.59 -11.86
CA LEU A 738 -14.31 -19.62 -11.41
C LEU A 738 -15.57 -19.61 -12.29
N GLU A 739 -15.44 -19.94 -13.58
CA GLU A 739 -16.52 -19.98 -14.57
C GLU A 739 -17.32 -21.29 -14.53
N ARG A 740 -16.77 -22.39 -13.96
CA ARG A 740 -17.47 -23.67 -13.73
C ARG A 740 -18.46 -23.60 -12.57
#